data_3dda598234ef36fb86afde7f55cedc36
#
_entry.id   3dda598234ef36fb86afde7f55cedc36
#
_cell.length_a   1.000
_cell.length_b   1.000
_cell.length_c   1.000
_cell.angle_alpha   90.00
_cell.angle_beta   90.00
_cell.angle_gamma   90.00
#
_symmetry.space_group_name_H-M   'P 1'
#
loop_
_entity.id
_entity.type
_entity.pdbx_description
1 polymer ?
#
loop_
_entity_poly.entity_id
_entity_poly.type
_entity_poly.pdbx_seq_one_letter_code
_entity_poly.pdbx_strand_id
1 'polypeptide(L)'
;MTISDKNKQLLVEEIPDQIQSLVEPEIQNSPVEIALATDIHFSGDYGEDWLLVTQTSLFAAQRNGAPDYQIKEVNLAQIEKVEILKLHGSNILKVRTANQGFELARFSKRQTDKFNEARLKIEELVESKGGSIEKANIPSTDKKRKSRCEKCGQAMPHWSEICTACIDKGEVLSRLWKYATPHWKPLTIGFIMMIVLSSINLLPPIINKRLMDQVLVPATSAIMNEQPVLDKFKTDLFFWVGVMFSITVVTSVFGALRGYIMSWAGQHITHDLRTQTYQHLNTLSIDYYQKKDTGHIMARMTHDVDRLQDFVTEGFQSMVRSGIMVVAMSCVLLYTNWRLSLLSMWTIPLLVALTFFIGKMYGRFHRIVWRRIEKISTILASTIPGVRVVKVFGRENDEVERFNERSQHALEGGLAVSKIGAFYNPTMHFLMTLGIYLLWLFGGLQILSVDEAGKQLFTIGDLTMFISFMWQLIGPVRELAHMNERFIRAATSAERVFELLDTVPDIADKTETTHLKEIKGEIEFKDVEFSYDGETNALDTVSFHVKPGEMIGLAGHSGAGKSTLINLITRFYDVNGGQILLDGRDIRDISIQSLRSHIGVVLQEPFLFKGSVAENISYSRPNALPHEVISAAKAANAHDFIVQFPDGYDTVVGERGTRVSGGERQRISIARAILKNPSILILDEATSSVDTETESKIQEALERLVQGRTVFAIAHRLSTLKYSNRLLILDHGKIEEFGTHDELLAMDGIYAGLCQKQTELSQIRAV
;
A
#
# COMPACT_ATOMS: atom_id res chain seq x y z
N MET A 1 -1.04 -25.50 -24.33
CA MET A 1 -2.08 -24.47 -24.40
C MET A 1 -1.40 -23.11 -24.51
N THR A 2 -1.38 -22.53 -25.66
CA THR A 2 -0.80 -21.23 -25.98
C THR A 2 -1.64 -20.10 -25.37
N ILE A 3 -1.03 -18.95 -25.09
CA ILE A 3 -1.65 -17.76 -24.44
C ILE A 3 -2.91 -17.29 -25.19
N SER A 4 -3.04 -17.60 -26.47
CA SER A 4 -4.22 -17.32 -27.32
C SER A 4 -5.48 -18.07 -26.88
N ASP A 5 -5.37 -19.31 -26.38
CA ASP A 5 -6.55 -20.13 -26.03
C ASP A 5 -7.20 -19.75 -24.69
N LYS A 6 -6.47 -19.09 -23.79
CA LYS A 6 -7.03 -18.65 -22.50
C LYS A 6 -7.86 -17.36 -22.58
N ASN A 7 -7.57 -16.50 -23.55
CA ASN A 7 -8.37 -15.27 -23.75
C ASN A 7 -9.67 -15.57 -24.50
N LYS A 8 -9.72 -16.63 -25.32
CA LYS A 8 -10.97 -17.08 -25.95
C LYS A 8 -12.04 -17.52 -24.94
N GLN A 9 -11.65 -18.13 -23.81
CA GLN A 9 -12.60 -18.59 -22.77
C GLN A 9 -13.22 -17.46 -21.92
N LEU A 10 -12.68 -16.24 -21.93
CA LEU A 10 -13.18 -15.12 -21.11
C LEU A 10 -14.24 -14.26 -21.83
N LEU A 11 -14.34 -14.34 -23.15
CA LEU A 11 -15.25 -13.54 -23.96
C LEU A 11 -16.42 -14.34 -24.55
N VAL A 12 -16.52 -15.64 -24.26
CA VAL A 12 -17.62 -16.50 -24.72
C VAL A 12 -18.27 -17.17 -23.51
N GLU A 13 -19.46 -16.69 -23.16
CA GLU A 13 -20.33 -17.26 -22.12
C GLU A 13 -21.34 -18.23 -22.78
N GLU A 14 -21.92 -19.15 -22.00
CA GLU A 14 -22.95 -20.07 -22.50
C GLU A 14 -24.20 -19.31 -22.91
N ILE A 15 -24.54 -19.37 -24.18
CA ILE A 15 -25.68 -18.65 -24.76
C ILE A 15 -26.97 -19.39 -24.42
N PRO A 16 -27.99 -18.76 -23.81
CA PRO A 16 -29.28 -19.39 -23.54
C PRO A 16 -29.98 -19.85 -24.84
N ASP A 17 -30.67 -21.01 -24.79
CA ASP A 17 -31.37 -21.61 -25.93
C ASP A 17 -32.31 -20.65 -26.65
N GLN A 18 -32.98 -19.73 -25.90
CA GLN A 18 -33.87 -18.70 -26.46
C GLN A 18 -33.16 -17.69 -27.35
N ILE A 19 -31.93 -17.33 -27.04
CA ILE A 19 -31.14 -16.39 -27.83
C ILE A 19 -30.47 -17.12 -28.99
N GLN A 20 -30.03 -18.36 -28.73
CA GLN A 20 -29.44 -19.19 -29.75
C GLN A 20 -30.43 -19.42 -30.90
N SER A 21 -31.70 -19.75 -30.63
CA SER A 21 -32.74 -19.95 -31.65
C SER A 21 -33.09 -18.69 -32.44
N LEU A 22 -32.94 -17.50 -31.85
CA LEU A 22 -33.24 -16.22 -32.51
C LEU A 22 -32.12 -15.77 -33.48
N VAL A 23 -30.87 -16.17 -33.20
CA VAL A 23 -29.67 -15.78 -33.99
C VAL A 23 -29.18 -16.95 -34.86
N GLU A 24 -29.72 -18.15 -34.70
CA GLU A 24 -29.33 -19.39 -35.39
C GLU A 24 -29.25 -19.30 -36.91
N PRO A 25 -30.13 -18.56 -37.67
CA PRO A 25 -30.01 -18.43 -39.09
C PRO A 25 -28.72 -17.75 -39.58
N GLU A 26 -28.12 -16.89 -38.72
CA GLU A 26 -26.98 -16.07 -39.06
C GLU A 26 -25.66 -16.58 -38.47
N ILE A 27 -25.74 -17.31 -37.33
CA ILE A 27 -24.57 -17.97 -36.70
C ILE A 27 -24.08 -19.17 -37.53
N GLN A 28 -24.93 -19.87 -38.28
CA GLN A 28 -24.56 -21.03 -39.07
C GLN A 28 -23.46 -20.77 -40.10
N ASN A 29 -23.25 -19.50 -40.48
CA ASN A 29 -22.25 -19.11 -41.49
C ASN A 29 -20.97 -18.49 -40.90
N SER A 30 -20.92 -18.20 -39.60
CA SER A 30 -19.73 -17.56 -38.98
C SER A 30 -19.57 -17.95 -37.50
N PRO A 31 -18.37 -18.30 -37.03
CA PRO A 31 -18.14 -18.62 -35.64
C PRO A 31 -18.34 -17.38 -34.76
N VAL A 32 -18.95 -17.58 -33.56
CA VAL A 32 -19.11 -16.53 -32.55
C VAL A 32 -17.77 -16.29 -31.89
N GLU A 33 -17.27 -15.05 -31.99
CA GLU A 33 -16.00 -14.61 -31.41
C GLU A 33 -16.19 -14.03 -30.00
N ILE A 34 -17.35 -13.40 -29.74
CA ILE A 34 -17.71 -12.81 -28.45
C ILE A 34 -19.18 -13.16 -28.14
N ALA A 35 -19.44 -13.64 -26.91
CA ALA A 35 -20.78 -13.86 -26.36
C ALA A 35 -20.77 -13.40 -24.90
N LEU A 36 -21.41 -12.28 -24.59
CA LEU A 36 -21.38 -11.70 -23.27
C LEU A 36 -22.77 -11.30 -22.78
N ALA A 37 -23.10 -11.73 -21.57
CA ALA A 37 -24.27 -11.22 -20.84
C ALA A 37 -23.97 -9.92 -20.11
N THR A 38 -24.93 -8.99 -20.11
CA THR A 38 -24.93 -7.81 -19.24
C THR A 38 -25.59 -8.14 -17.90
N ASP A 39 -25.46 -7.28 -16.92
CA ASP A 39 -26.15 -7.36 -15.61
C ASP A 39 -27.21 -6.27 -15.43
N ILE A 40 -27.41 -5.46 -16.44
CA ILE A 40 -28.41 -4.38 -16.47
C ILE A 40 -29.09 -4.40 -17.85
N HIS A 41 -30.43 -4.41 -17.84
CA HIS A 41 -31.22 -4.20 -19.06
C HIS A 41 -31.00 -2.80 -19.63
N PHE A 42 -31.28 -2.65 -20.92
CA PHE A 42 -31.15 -1.34 -21.57
C PHE A 42 -32.06 -0.29 -20.93
N SER A 43 -33.23 -0.68 -20.38
CA SER A 43 -34.13 0.15 -19.58
C SER A 43 -33.50 0.75 -18.31
N GLY A 44 -32.43 0.12 -17.79
CA GLY A 44 -31.77 0.51 -16.54
C GLY A 44 -32.05 -0.40 -15.36
N ASP A 45 -32.97 -1.35 -15.49
CA ASP A 45 -33.30 -2.32 -14.46
C ASP A 45 -32.26 -3.46 -14.44
N TYR A 46 -32.12 -4.14 -13.30
CA TYR A 46 -31.26 -5.33 -13.22
C TYR A 46 -31.82 -6.47 -14.08
N GLY A 47 -30.96 -7.05 -14.92
CA GLY A 47 -31.32 -8.16 -15.79
C GLY A 47 -30.27 -8.41 -16.87
N GLU A 48 -30.45 -9.47 -17.65
CA GLU A 48 -29.49 -9.94 -18.64
C GLU A 48 -29.93 -9.58 -20.06
N ASP A 49 -29.17 -8.70 -20.71
CA ASP A 49 -29.16 -8.53 -22.17
C ASP A 49 -27.87 -9.14 -22.74
N TRP A 50 -27.85 -9.49 -24.02
CA TRP A 50 -26.72 -10.21 -24.62
C TRP A 50 -26.09 -9.47 -25.77
N LEU A 51 -24.75 -9.51 -25.81
CA LEU A 51 -23.91 -9.02 -26.90
C LEU A 51 -23.24 -10.22 -27.58
N LEU A 52 -23.53 -10.43 -28.84
CA LEU A 52 -22.92 -11.48 -29.68
C LEU A 52 -22.17 -10.84 -30.83
N VAL A 53 -20.94 -11.28 -31.08
CA VAL A 53 -20.13 -10.79 -32.21
C VAL A 53 -19.62 -11.98 -33.00
N THR A 54 -19.94 -11.98 -34.28
CA THR A 54 -19.41 -12.91 -35.26
C THR A 54 -18.30 -12.25 -36.07
N GLN A 55 -17.75 -12.95 -37.03
CA GLN A 55 -16.74 -12.37 -37.94
C GLN A 55 -17.33 -11.30 -38.88
N THR A 56 -18.64 -11.22 -39.06
CA THR A 56 -19.29 -10.34 -40.04
C THR A 56 -20.20 -9.30 -39.40
N SER A 57 -20.91 -9.66 -38.36
CA SER A 57 -21.96 -8.86 -37.75
C SER A 57 -21.89 -8.88 -36.22
N LEU A 58 -22.43 -7.84 -35.62
CA LEU A 58 -22.60 -7.66 -34.19
C LEU A 58 -24.07 -7.65 -33.88
N PHE A 59 -24.51 -8.47 -32.93
CA PHE A 59 -25.89 -8.62 -32.49
C PHE A 59 -26.04 -8.19 -31.06
N ALA A 60 -27.04 -7.34 -30.76
CA ALA A 60 -27.45 -6.97 -29.42
C ALA A 60 -28.86 -7.48 -29.17
N ALA A 61 -29.00 -8.49 -28.30
CA ALA A 61 -30.31 -9.00 -27.87
C ALA A 61 -30.73 -8.25 -26.58
N GLN A 62 -31.73 -7.38 -26.69
CA GLN A 62 -32.16 -6.44 -25.65
C GLN A 62 -33.62 -6.69 -25.26
N ARG A 63 -33.94 -6.63 -23.93
CA ARG A 63 -35.32 -6.61 -23.41
C ARG A 63 -35.67 -5.19 -22.99
N ASN A 64 -36.41 -4.45 -23.82
CA ASN A 64 -36.88 -3.11 -23.53
C ASN A 64 -38.24 -3.13 -22.82
N GLY A 65 -38.33 -3.78 -21.64
CA GLY A 65 -39.62 -3.91 -20.91
C GLY A 65 -40.62 -4.91 -21.52
N ALA A 66 -40.25 -5.62 -22.58
CA ALA A 66 -41.03 -6.69 -23.22
C ALA A 66 -40.57 -8.08 -22.74
N PRO A 67 -41.43 -9.10 -22.73
CA PRO A 67 -41.06 -10.45 -22.39
C PRO A 67 -40.07 -11.08 -23.36
N ASP A 68 -40.05 -10.63 -24.62
CA ASP A 68 -39.20 -11.18 -25.70
C ASP A 68 -37.98 -10.30 -26.01
N TYR A 69 -36.90 -10.95 -26.42
CA TYR A 69 -35.68 -10.24 -26.87
C TYR A 69 -35.87 -9.62 -28.24
N GLN A 70 -35.49 -8.35 -28.38
CA GLN A 70 -35.36 -7.65 -29.65
C GLN A 70 -33.88 -7.69 -30.09
N ILE A 71 -33.64 -8.16 -31.31
CA ILE A 71 -32.29 -8.23 -31.86
C ILE A 71 -32.01 -7.00 -32.71
N LYS A 72 -30.89 -6.33 -32.39
CA LYS A 72 -30.32 -5.28 -33.24
C LYS A 72 -29.05 -5.83 -33.88
N GLU A 73 -29.01 -5.81 -35.21
CA GLU A 73 -27.84 -6.21 -35.97
C GLU A 73 -27.09 -4.98 -36.49
N VAL A 74 -25.75 -5.03 -36.43
CA VAL A 74 -24.85 -4.02 -36.98
C VAL A 74 -23.72 -4.73 -37.73
N ASN A 75 -23.54 -4.44 -39.01
CA ASN A 75 -22.45 -5.01 -39.82
C ASN A 75 -21.12 -4.40 -39.40
N LEU A 76 -20.11 -5.23 -39.06
CA LEU A 76 -18.79 -4.80 -38.64
C LEU A 76 -18.08 -3.89 -39.64
N ALA A 77 -18.30 -4.08 -40.96
CA ALA A 77 -17.70 -3.26 -42.00
C ALA A 77 -18.22 -1.80 -42.04
N GLN A 78 -19.34 -1.50 -41.33
CA GLN A 78 -19.94 -0.17 -41.30
C GLN A 78 -19.55 0.62 -40.02
N ILE A 79 -18.81 0.01 -39.10
CA ILE A 79 -18.45 0.61 -37.84
C ILE A 79 -17.22 1.52 -38.01
N GLU A 80 -17.38 2.79 -37.69
CA GLU A 80 -16.32 3.80 -37.70
C GLU A 80 -15.71 4.03 -36.29
N LYS A 81 -16.52 3.84 -35.25
CA LYS A 81 -16.07 4.07 -33.86
C LYS A 81 -16.78 3.15 -32.89
N VAL A 82 -16.02 2.64 -31.91
CA VAL A 82 -16.54 1.87 -30.77
C VAL A 82 -16.16 2.60 -29.48
N GLU A 83 -17.13 2.97 -28.67
CA GLU A 83 -16.91 3.72 -27.45
C GLU A 83 -17.75 3.18 -26.29
N ILE A 84 -17.25 3.37 -25.06
CA ILE A 84 -18.00 3.09 -23.84
C ILE A 84 -18.36 4.43 -23.20
N LEU A 85 -19.65 4.76 -23.19
CA LEU A 85 -20.18 5.91 -22.50
C LEU A 85 -20.30 5.60 -21.00
N LYS A 86 -19.66 6.42 -20.18
CA LYS A 86 -19.74 6.30 -18.71
C LYS A 86 -20.95 7.09 -18.22
N LEU A 87 -21.90 6.41 -17.57
CA LEU A 87 -23.05 7.01 -16.91
C LEU A 87 -22.93 6.90 -15.38
N HIS A 88 -23.75 7.66 -14.65
CA HIS A 88 -23.88 7.47 -13.21
C HIS A 88 -24.48 6.08 -12.89
N GLY A 89 -23.65 5.18 -12.33
CA GLY A 89 -24.06 3.82 -11.92
C GLY A 89 -23.91 2.72 -12.99
N SER A 90 -23.89 3.06 -14.29
CA SER A 90 -23.77 2.09 -15.39
C SER A 90 -22.89 2.63 -16.52
N ASN A 91 -22.56 1.77 -17.47
CA ASN A 91 -21.87 2.14 -18.70
C ASN A 91 -22.65 1.60 -19.90
N ILE A 92 -22.49 2.22 -21.07
CA ILE A 92 -23.14 1.78 -22.33
C ILE A 92 -22.06 1.55 -23.38
N LEU A 93 -22.04 0.38 -24.00
CA LEU A 93 -21.24 0.12 -25.20
C LEU A 93 -21.99 0.66 -26.41
N LYS A 94 -21.40 1.62 -27.09
CA LYS A 94 -21.95 2.28 -28.27
C LYS A 94 -21.03 2.10 -29.47
N VAL A 95 -21.64 1.86 -30.62
CA VAL A 95 -20.93 1.86 -31.92
C VAL A 95 -21.51 2.96 -32.80
N ARG A 96 -20.66 3.61 -33.57
CA ARG A 96 -21.02 4.65 -34.52
C ARG A 96 -20.72 4.15 -35.95
N THR A 97 -21.71 4.27 -36.80
CA THR A 97 -21.58 4.12 -38.26
C THR A 97 -21.67 5.49 -38.92
N ALA A 98 -21.38 5.61 -40.21
CA ALA A 98 -21.45 6.88 -40.95
C ALA A 98 -22.79 7.61 -40.81
N ASN A 99 -23.90 6.90 -40.61
CA ASN A 99 -25.25 7.48 -40.62
C ASN A 99 -25.95 7.48 -39.25
N GLN A 100 -25.56 6.60 -38.30
CA GLN A 100 -26.24 6.43 -37.00
C GLN A 100 -25.33 5.91 -35.91
N GLY A 101 -25.68 6.23 -34.64
CA GLY A 101 -25.07 5.63 -33.45
C GLY A 101 -25.99 4.57 -32.84
N PHE A 102 -25.45 3.37 -32.61
CA PHE A 102 -26.17 2.26 -31.97
C PHE A 102 -25.67 2.03 -30.56
N GLU A 103 -26.55 2.04 -29.60
CA GLU A 103 -26.30 1.64 -28.23
C GLU A 103 -26.61 0.15 -28.09
N LEU A 104 -25.58 -0.64 -27.71
CA LEU A 104 -25.63 -2.09 -27.88
C LEU A 104 -25.83 -2.84 -26.56
N ALA A 105 -25.13 -2.43 -25.53
CA ALA A 105 -25.17 -3.11 -24.25
C ALA A 105 -25.03 -2.11 -23.11
N ARG A 106 -25.88 -2.23 -22.08
CA ARG A 106 -25.79 -1.46 -20.83
C ARG A 106 -25.32 -2.41 -19.72
N PHE A 107 -24.34 -2.00 -18.92
CA PHE A 107 -23.74 -2.84 -17.91
C PHE A 107 -23.26 -2.03 -16.73
N SER A 108 -23.17 -2.67 -15.54
CA SER A 108 -22.69 -2.02 -14.33
C SER A 108 -21.19 -1.75 -14.39
N LYS A 109 -20.71 -0.86 -13.53
CA LYS A 109 -19.25 -0.61 -13.36
C LYS A 109 -18.46 -1.88 -13.04
N ARG A 110 -19.09 -2.90 -12.46
CA ARG A 110 -18.49 -4.20 -12.15
C ARG A 110 -18.04 -4.96 -13.38
N GLN A 111 -18.75 -4.81 -14.51
CA GLN A 111 -18.44 -5.50 -15.77
C GLN A 111 -17.58 -4.67 -16.73
N THR A 112 -17.11 -3.47 -16.33
CA THR A 112 -16.35 -2.55 -17.18
C THR A 112 -15.13 -3.21 -17.83
N ASP A 113 -14.37 -4.01 -17.10
CA ASP A 113 -13.16 -4.68 -17.64
C ASP A 113 -13.52 -5.69 -18.72
N LYS A 114 -14.60 -6.46 -18.54
CA LYS A 114 -15.14 -7.43 -19.49
C LYS A 114 -15.55 -6.77 -20.80
N PHE A 115 -16.29 -5.66 -20.72
CA PHE A 115 -16.74 -4.92 -21.90
C PHE A 115 -15.64 -4.08 -22.56
N ASN A 116 -14.61 -3.65 -21.80
CA ASN A 116 -13.41 -3.04 -22.40
C ASN A 116 -12.61 -4.04 -23.23
N GLU A 117 -12.46 -5.30 -22.78
CA GLU A 117 -11.84 -6.36 -23.59
C GLU A 117 -12.66 -6.66 -24.85
N ALA A 118 -13.99 -6.71 -24.72
CA ALA A 118 -14.89 -6.88 -25.86
C ALA A 118 -14.75 -5.73 -26.87
N ARG A 119 -14.71 -4.49 -26.42
CA ARG A 119 -14.47 -3.31 -27.25
C ARG A 119 -13.18 -3.42 -28.06
N LEU A 120 -12.07 -3.74 -27.38
CA LEU A 120 -10.77 -3.90 -28.04
C LEU A 120 -10.80 -5.03 -29.10
N LYS A 121 -11.51 -6.12 -28.81
CA LYS A 121 -11.66 -7.23 -29.76
C LYS A 121 -12.53 -6.87 -30.94
N ILE A 122 -13.60 -6.08 -30.74
CA ILE A 122 -14.45 -5.54 -31.82
C ILE A 122 -13.62 -4.60 -32.70
N GLU A 123 -12.82 -3.71 -32.13
CA GLU A 123 -11.91 -2.82 -32.87
C GLU A 123 -10.92 -3.62 -33.73
N GLU A 124 -10.30 -4.69 -33.18
CA GLU A 124 -9.40 -5.60 -33.89
C GLU A 124 -10.10 -6.29 -35.06
N LEU A 125 -11.35 -6.74 -34.87
CA LEU A 125 -12.14 -7.40 -35.91
C LEU A 125 -12.50 -6.43 -37.05
N VAL A 126 -12.84 -5.18 -36.76
CA VAL A 126 -13.13 -4.14 -37.75
C VAL A 126 -11.86 -3.76 -38.53
N GLU A 127 -10.72 -3.54 -37.85
CA GLU A 127 -9.43 -3.25 -38.49
C GLU A 127 -8.99 -4.42 -39.43
N SER A 128 -9.20 -5.66 -39.02
CA SER A 128 -8.85 -6.84 -39.84
C SER A 128 -9.61 -6.93 -41.17
N LYS A 129 -10.74 -6.24 -41.30
CA LYS A 129 -11.59 -6.20 -42.51
C LYS A 129 -11.40 -4.93 -43.36
N GLY A 130 -10.38 -4.11 -43.06
CA GLY A 130 -10.05 -2.92 -43.84
C GLY A 130 -10.88 -1.67 -43.46
N GLY A 131 -11.62 -1.71 -42.38
CA GLY A 131 -12.27 -0.53 -41.79
C GLY A 131 -11.23 0.37 -41.11
N SER A 132 -11.32 1.70 -41.33
CA SER A 132 -10.53 2.67 -40.57
C SER A 132 -11.35 3.11 -39.35
N ILE A 133 -10.91 2.71 -38.13
CA ILE A 133 -11.53 3.15 -36.89
C ILE A 133 -10.88 4.45 -36.42
N GLU A 134 -11.69 5.45 -36.14
CA GLU A 134 -11.27 6.61 -35.35
C GLU A 134 -10.98 6.15 -33.93
N LYS A 135 -9.68 5.99 -33.59
CA LYS A 135 -9.28 5.61 -32.23
C LYS A 135 -9.77 6.69 -31.27
N ALA A 136 -10.68 6.31 -30.41
CA ALA A 136 -11.14 7.19 -29.37
C ALA A 136 -9.91 7.73 -28.60
N ASN A 137 -9.68 9.04 -28.64
CA ASN A 137 -8.70 9.71 -27.81
C ASN A 137 -9.19 9.52 -26.38
N ILE A 138 -8.77 8.45 -25.73
CA ILE A 138 -8.97 8.27 -24.32
C ILE A 138 -7.93 9.17 -23.66
N PRO A 139 -8.33 10.23 -22.92
CA PRO A 139 -7.39 10.98 -22.12
C PRO A 139 -6.71 9.97 -21.19
N SER A 140 -5.39 9.98 -21.16
CA SER A 140 -4.54 9.04 -20.45
C SER A 140 -4.56 9.21 -18.91
N THR A 141 -5.67 9.64 -18.33
CA THR A 141 -5.83 9.93 -16.90
C THR A 141 -6.27 8.74 -16.05
N ASP A 142 -6.89 7.72 -16.62
CA ASP A 142 -6.86 6.42 -15.99
C ASP A 142 -5.51 5.79 -16.33
N LYS A 143 -4.49 5.97 -15.49
CA LYS A 143 -3.35 5.05 -15.41
C LYS A 143 -3.96 3.68 -15.16
N LYS A 144 -4.30 2.95 -16.27
CA LYS A 144 -4.77 1.57 -16.23
C LYS A 144 -3.83 0.86 -15.27
N ARG A 145 -4.34 0.42 -14.11
CA ARG A 145 -3.59 -0.50 -13.25
C ARG A 145 -3.21 -1.66 -14.16
N LYS A 146 -1.95 -1.66 -14.59
CA LYS A 146 -1.43 -2.63 -15.53
C LYS A 146 -1.53 -3.99 -14.85
N SER A 147 -2.48 -4.81 -15.25
CA SER A 147 -2.63 -6.17 -14.72
C SER A 147 -1.41 -7.04 -15.01
N ARG A 148 -0.59 -6.62 -15.99
CA ARG A 148 0.65 -7.27 -16.39
C ARG A 148 1.76 -6.25 -16.62
N CYS A 149 2.98 -6.63 -16.27
CA CYS A 149 4.18 -5.83 -16.51
C CYS A 149 4.46 -5.71 -18.02
N GLU A 150 4.64 -4.50 -18.52
CA GLU A 150 4.97 -4.24 -19.93
C GLU A 150 6.32 -4.80 -20.35
N LYS A 151 7.30 -4.87 -19.42
CA LYS A 151 8.64 -5.38 -19.70
C LYS A 151 8.73 -6.90 -19.76
N CYS A 152 7.98 -7.63 -18.92
CA CYS A 152 8.13 -9.09 -18.79
C CYS A 152 6.81 -9.87 -18.89
N GLY A 153 5.65 -9.22 -19.06
CA GLY A 153 4.34 -9.86 -19.18
C GLY A 153 3.82 -10.53 -17.89
N GLN A 154 4.54 -10.45 -16.77
CA GLN A 154 4.12 -11.06 -15.51
C GLN A 154 2.93 -10.32 -14.90
N ALA A 155 1.99 -11.08 -14.31
CA ALA A 155 0.85 -10.50 -13.60
C ALA A 155 1.34 -9.65 -12.41
N MET A 156 0.86 -8.41 -12.34
CA MET A 156 1.19 -7.48 -11.27
C MET A 156 0.25 -7.66 -10.08
N PRO A 157 0.74 -7.51 -8.84
CA PRO A 157 -0.12 -7.53 -7.65
C PRO A 157 -1.08 -6.34 -7.65
N HIS A 158 -2.32 -6.52 -7.18
CA HIS A 158 -3.32 -5.44 -7.09
C HIS A 158 -2.89 -4.23 -6.25
N TRP A 159 -1.94 -4.44 -5.33
CA TRP A 159 -1.47 -3.45 -4.36
C TRP A 159 -0.12 -2.81 -4.75
N SER A 160 0.50 -3.19 -5.87
CA SER A 160 1.80 -2.67 -6.31
C SER A 160 1.80 -2.41 -7.81
N GLU A 161 2.28 -1.24 -8.20
CA GLU A 161 2.55 -0.88 -9.59
C GLU A 161 3.92 -1.40 -10.06
N ILE A 162 4.66 -2.07 -9.17
CA ILE A 162 6.04 -2.50 -9.39
C ILE A 162 6.10 -3.99 -9.68
N CYS A 163 6.78 -4.35 -10.77
CA CYS A 163 7.02 -5.73 -11.14
C CYS A 163 8.23 -6.30 -10.41
N THR A 164 8.01 -7.27 -9.51
CA THR A 164 9.07 -7.92 -8.73
C THR A 164 10.15 -8.62 -9.58
N ALA A 165 9.86 -8.96 -10.83
CA ALA A 165 10.81 -9.58 -11.74
C ALA A 165 11.67 -8.58 -12.51
N CYS A 166 11.21 -7.32 -12.65
CA CYS A 166 11.87 -6.27 -13.42
C CYS A 166 12.56 -5.22 -12.55
N ILE A 167 12.58 -5.40 -11.22
CA ILE A 167 13.28 -4.50 -10.31
C ILE A 167 14.75 -4.43 -10.70
N ASP A 168 15.27 -3.22 -10.91
CA ASP A 168 16.71 -3.01 -11.07
C ASP A 168 17.42 -3.15 -9.74
N LYS A 169 18.02 -4.34 -9.58
CA LYS A 169 18.72 -4.70 -8.35
C LYS A 169 19.90 -3.77 -8.03
N GLY A 170 20.55 -3.23 -9.07
CA GLY A 170 21.69 -2.34 -8.91
C GLY A 170 21.27 -0.97 -8.39
N GLU A 171 20.22 -0.42 -8.95
CA GLU A 171 19.67 0.88 -8.55
C GLU A 171 19.17 0.84 -7.10
N VAL A 172 18.36 -0.16 -6.75
CA VAL A 172 17.87 -0.33 -5.37
C VAL A 172 19.03 -0.45 -4.38
N LEU A 173 20.04 -1.26 -4.71
CA LEU A 173 21.19 -1.44 -3.83
C LEU A 173 22.01 -0.15 -3.67
N SER A 174 22.19 0.62 -4.75
CA SER A 174 22.90 1.90 -4.72
C SER A 174 22.18 2.95 -3.86
N ARG A 175 20.85 2.99 -3.92
CA ARG A 175 20.03 3.88 -3.09
C ARG A 175 20.08 3.48 -1.63
N LEU A 176 19.96 2.18 -1.32
CA LEU A 176 20.12 1.67 0.06
C LEU A 176 21.50 2.00 0.63
N TRP A 177 22.53 1.93 -0.21
CA TRP A 177 23.91 2.27 0.20
C TRP A 177 24.02 3.73 0.63
N LYS A 178 23.32 4.68 -0.01
CA LYS A 178 23.29 6.09 0.42
C LYS A 178 22.76 6.24 1.85
N TYR A 179 21.79 5.46 2.28
CA TYR A 179 21.28 5.46 3.66
C TYR A 179 22.23 4.77 4.64
N ALA A 180 23.07 3.86 4.17
CA ALA A 180 24.09 3.20 4.98
C ALA A 180 25.35 4.07 5.17
N THR A 181 25.65 4.98 4.24
CA THR A 181 26.87 5.79 4.26
C THR A 181 27.06 6.67 5.51
N PRO A 182 26.04 7.30 6.12
CA PRO A 182 26.24 8.04 7.37
C PRO A 182 26.73 7.14 8.51
N HIS A 183 26.38 5.86 8.49
CA HIS A 183 26.69 4.87 9.50
C HIS A 183 27.82 3.90 9.08
N TRP A 184 28.71 4.32 8.16
CA TRP A 184 29.75 3.45 7.60
C TRP A 184 30.73 2.88 8.64
N LYS A 185 31.06 3.66 9.71
CA LYS A 185 32.03 3.23 10.75
C LYS A 185 31.58 1.96 11.48
N PRO A 186 30.38 1.89 12.11
CA PRO A 186 29.93 0.65 12.76
C PRO A 186 29.72 -0.48 11.76
N LEU A 187 29.26 -0.20 10.53
CA LEU A 187 29.11 -1.22 9.49
C LEU A 187 30.47 -1.85 9.10
N THR A 188 31.50 -1.03 8.94
CA THR A 188 32.88 -1.49 8.61
C THR A 188 33.48 -2.30 9.76
N ILE A 189 33.33 -1.84 11.00
CA ILE A 189 33.79 -2.58 12.19
C ILE A 189 33.09 -3.95 12.26
N GLY A 190 31.77 -3.98 12.10
CA GLY A 190 30.99 -5.22 12.10
C GLY A 190 31.39 -6.17 10.97
N PHE A 191 31.74 -5.63 9.78
CA PHE A 191 32.22 -6.40 8.64
C PHE A 191 33.60 -7.01 8.90
N ILE A 192 34.54 -6.21 9.43
CA ILE A 192 35.89 -6.72 9.83
C ILE A 192 35.76 -7.80 10.90
N MET A 193 34.95 -7.56 11.94
CA MET A 193 34.68 -8.57 12.96
C MET A 193 34.09 -9.86 12.38
N MET A 194 33.19 -9.74 11.38
CA MET A 194 32.62 -10.89 10.67
C MET A 194 33.70 -11.70 9.98
N ILE A 195 34.66 -11.07 9.28
CA ILE A 195 35.77 -11.77 8.60
C ILE A 195 36.62 -12.47 9.62
N VAL A 196 37.01 -11.77 10.70
CA VAL A 196 37.83 -12.37 11.78
C VAL A 196 37.13 -13.56 12.41
N LEU A 197 35.86 -13.42 12.79
CA LEU A 197 35.08 -14.53 13.36
C LEU A 197 34.94 -15.70 12.39
N SER A 198 34.74 -15.43 11.09
CA SER A 198 34.64 -16.47 10.07
C SER A 198 35.97 -17.23 9.95
N SER A 199 37.12 -16.54 10.04
CA SER A 199 38.45 -17.17 10.02
C SER A 199 38.68 -18.00 11.26
N ILE A 200 38.32 -17.51 12.45
CA ILE A 200 38.45 -18.27 13.70
C ILE A 200 37.55 -19.52 13.67
N ASN A 201 36.38 -19.47 13.09
CA ASN A 201 35.47 -20.62 12.98
C ASN A 201 35.98 -21.75 12.08
N LEU A 202 37.06 -21.54 11.31
CA LEU A 202 37.76 -22.62 10.58
C LEU A 202 38.75 -23.42 11.46
N LEU A 203 39.14 -22.90 12.64
CA LEU A 203 40.15 -23.52 13.50
C LEU A 203 39.64 -24.78 14.22
N PRO A 204 38.38 -24.85 14.75
CA PRO A 204 37.97 -26.04 15.53
C PRO A 204 38.11 -27.37 14.79
N PRO A 205 37.73 -27.55 13.51
CA PRO A 205 37.98 -28.79 12.79
C PRO A 205 39.47 -29.14 12.64
N ILE A 206 40.33 -28.11 12.44
CA ILE A 206 41.78 -28.29 12.31
C ILE A 206 42.39 -28.71 13.64
N ILE A 207 41.94 -28.12 14.73
CA ILE A 207 42.39 -28.49 16.10
C ILE A 207 41.89 -29.90 16.43
N ASN A 208 40.67 -30.26 16.04
CA ASN A 208 40.12 -31.60 16.22
C ASN A 208 41.01 -32.66 15.52
N LYS A 209 41.47 -32.36 14.29
CA LYS A 209 42.45 -33.21 13.61
C LYS A 209 43.72 -33.41 14.46
N ARG A 210 44.32 -32.32 14.99
CA ARG A 210 45.52 -32.41 15.82
C ARG A 210 45.28 -33.20 17.10
N LEU A 211 44.15 -32.99 17.75
CA LEU A 211 43.77 -33.74 18.94
C LEU A 211 43.67 -35.24 18.66
N MET A 212 43.07 -35.63 17.53
CA MET A 212 43.00 -37.04 17.13
C MET A 212 44.39 -37.62 16.82
N ASP A 213 45.17 -36.97 15.96
CA ASP A 213 46.41 -37.54 15.42
C ASP A 213 47.57 -37.44 16.40
N GLN A 214 47.64 -36.45 17.29
CA GLN A 214 48.77 -36.23 18.18
C GLN A 214 48.51 -36.68 19.62
N VAL A 215 47.25 -36.82 20.04
CA VAL A 215 46.91 -37.15 21.42
C VAL A 215 46.15 -38.47 21.52
N LEU A 216 44.96 -38.59 20.93
CA LEU A 216 44.08 -39.73 21.19
C LEU A 216 44.55 -41.03 20.51
N VAL A 217 44.93 -40.98 19.24
CA VAL A 217 45.38 -42.17 18.50
C VAL A 217 46.73 -42.70 19.07
N PRO A 218 47.74 -41.83 19.32
CA PRO A 218 49.01 -42.32 19.96
C PRO A 218 48.78 -42.79 21.41
N ALA A 219 47.91 -42.17 22.18
CA ALA A 219 47.58 -42.59 23.54
C ALA A 219 46.96 -43.98 23.57
N THR A 220 46.03 -44.29 22.65
CA THR A 220 45.47 -45.66 22.55
C THR A 220 46.53 -46.72 22.19
N SER A 221 47.41 -46.39 21.27
CA SER A 221 48.51 -47.30 20.92
C SER A 221 49.54 -47.50 22.07
N ALA A 222 49.81 -46.43 22.83
CA ALA A 222 50.68 -46.51 24.03
C ALA A 222 50.05 -47.35 25.14
N ILE A 223 48.75 -47.27 25.35
CA ILE A 223 48.02 -48.14 26.30
C ILE A 223 48.09 -49.59 25.87
N MET A 224 47.92 -49.91 24.60
CA MET A 224 47.99 -51.28 24.08
C MET A 224 49.43 -51.89 24.21
N ASN A 225 50.42 -51.02 24.17
CA ASN A 225 51.85 -51.43 24.28
C ASN A 225 52.40 -51.28 25.71
N GLU A 226 51.58 -51.10 26.75
CA GLU A 226 51.96 -50.98 28.18
C GLU A 226 53.03 -49.90 28.46
N GLN A 227 53.06 -48.82 27.68
CA GLN A 227 54.09 -47.77 27.84
C GLN A 227 53.69 -46.76 28.95
N PRO A 228 54.62 -46.27 29.79
CA PRO A 228 54.32 -45.43 30.98
C PRO A 228 54.21 -43.96 30.67
N VAL A 229 53.80 -43.58 29.46
CA VAL A 229 53.79 -42.19 28.98
C VAL A 229 52.38 -41.52 29.05
N LEU A 230 51.45 -42.06 29.86
CA LEU A 230 50.05 -41.64 29.91
C LEU A 230 49.82 -40.16 30.38
N ASP A 231 50.66 -39.67 31.28
CA ASP A 231 50.52 -38.34 31.87
C ASP A 231 50.81 -37.22 30.87
N LYS A 232 51.67 -37.42 29.87
CA LYS A 232 51.94 -36.49 28.80
C LYS A 232 50.70 -36.31 27.93
N PHE A 233 50.04 -37.41 27.54
CA PHE A 233 48.85 -37.36 26.73
C PHE A 233 47.63 -36.66 27.45
N LYS A 234 47.57 -36.87 28.77
CA LYS A 234 46.53 -36.12 29.58
C LYS A 234 46.81 -34.63 29.56
N THR A 235 48.03 -34.19 29.72
CA THR A 235 48.42 -32.78 29.69
C THR A 235 48.13 -32.17 28.32
N ASP A 236 48.48 -32.84 27.23
CA ASP A 236 48.21 -32.41 25.87
C ASP A 236 46.72 -32.39 25.57
N LEU A 237 45.92 -33.32 26.10
CA LEU A 237 44.46 -33.32 26.01
C LEU A 237 43.87 -32.08 26.68
N PHE A 238 44.22 -31.80 27.92
CA PHE A 238 43.77 -30.62 28.65
C PHE A 238 44.14 -29.33 27.90
N PHE A 239 45.35 -29.27 27.34
CA PHE A 239 45.80 -28.11 26.54
C PHE A 239 44.92 -27.89 25.32
N TRP A 240 44.71 -28.89 24.45
CA TRP A 240 43.94 -28.75 23.23
C TRP A 240 42.42 -28.48 23.49
N VAL A 241 41.86 -29.12 24.52
CA VAL A 241 40.49 -28.85 24.96
C VAL A 241 40.37 -27.42 25.51
N GLY A 242 41.38 -26.96 26.29
CA GLY A 242 41.44 -25.57 26.76
C GLY A 242 41.52 -24.55 25.63
N VAL A 243 42.29 -24.86 24.57
CA VAL A 243 42.33 -24.03 23.35
C VAL A 243 40.97 -23.99 22.64
N MET A 244 40.29 -25.12 22.47
CA MET A 244 38.95 -25.16 21.87
C MET A 244 37.93 -24.35 22.70
N PHE A 245 37.98 -24.51 24.02
CA PHE A 245 37.16 -23.74 24.94
C PHE A 245 37.41 -22.24 24.81
N SER A 246 38.69 -21.82 24.79
CA SER A 246 39.08 -20.42 24.63
C SER A 246 38.59 -19.83 23.31
N ILE A 247 38.69 -20.57 22.19
CA ILE A 247 38.16 -20.17 20.91
C ILE A 247 36.63 -19.97 20.99
N THR A 248 35.93 -20.89 21.64
CA THR A 248 34.48 -20.80 21.81
C THR A 248 34.08 -19.56 22.61
N VAL A 249 34.79 -19.26 23.70
CA VAL A 249 34.56 -18.05 24.51
C VAL A 249 34.81 -16.78 23.68
N VAL A 250 35.95 -16.73 22.99
CA VAL A 250 36.33 -15.61 22.14
C VAL A 250 35.28 -15.38 21.05
N THR A 251 34.89 -16.43 20.32
CA THR A 251 33.88 -16.31 19.25
C THR A 251 32.53 -15.91 19.78
N SER A 252 32.14 -16.35 20.97
CA SER A 252 30.89 -15.97 21.63
C SER A 252 30.88 -14.49 22.03
N VAL A 253 31.95 -14.03 22.69
CA VAL A 253 32.06 -12.61 23.12
C VAL A 253 32.13 -11.67 21.93
N PHE A 254 33.00 -11.95 20.96
CA PHE A 254 33.11 -11.14 19.75
C PHE A 254 31.84 -11.21 18.89
N GLY A 255 31.17 -12.37 18.86
CA GLY A 255 29.88 -12.54 18.20
C GLY A 255 28.80 -11.67 18.81
N ALA A 256 28.71 -11.64 20.12
CA ALA A 256 27.77 -10.78 20.86
C ALA A 256 28.07 -9.28 20.60
N LEU A 257 29.33 -8.88 20.69
CA LEU A 257 29.75 -7.49 20.44
C LEU A 257 29.42 -7.06 18.98
N ARG A 258 29.72 -7.92 18.00
CA ARG A 258 29.37 -7.68 16.60
C ARG A 258 27.86 -7.56 16.43
N GLY A 259 27.09 -8.46 17.04
CA GLY A 259 25.62 -8.44 17.00
C GLY A 259 25.06 -7.12 17.52
N TYR A 260 25.58 -6.63 18.65
CA TYR A 260 25.20 -5.35 19.22
C TYR A 260 25.51 -4.16 18.29
N ILE A 261 26.77 -4.10 17.76
CA ILE A 261 27.19 -3.01 16.85
C ILE A 261 26.31 -2.97 15.59
N MET A 262 25.98 -4.14 15.04
CA MET A 262 25.16 -4.23 13.83
C MET A 262 23.71 -3.88 14.09
N SER A 263 23.15 -4.35 15.22
CA SER A 263 21.79 -3.98 15.64
C SER A 263 21.69 -2.47 15.88
N TRP A 264 22.69 -1.87 16.53
CA TRP A 264 22.77 -0.43 16.75
C TRP A 264 22.77 0.34 15.43
N ALA A 265 23.60 -0.04 14.46
CA ALA A 265 23.64 0.58 13.14
C ALA A 265 22.32 0.45 12.40
N GLY A 266 21.71 -0.74 12.44
CA GLY A 266 20.43 -1.01 11.82
C GLY A 266 19.31 -0.14 12.37
N GLN A 267 19.22 0.00 13.71
CA GLN A 267 18.21 0.83 14.35
C GLN A 267 18.34 2.32 13.94
N HIS A 268 19.57 2.83 13.81
CA HIS A 268 19.79 4.22 13.37
C HIS A 268 19.41 4.42 11.90
N ILE A 269 19.80 3.50 11.01
CA ILE A 269 19.39 3.55 9.58
C ILE A 269 17.85 3.52 9.48
N THR A 270 17.20 2.67 10.27
CA THR A 270 15.73 2.58 10.31
C THR A 270 15.09 3.87 10.80
N HIS A 271 15.63 4.44 11.88
CA HIS A 271 15.16 5.70 12.43
C HIS A 271 15.25 6.83 11.39
N ASP A 272 16.40 6.97 10.74
CA ASP A 272 16.63 7.99 9.72
C ASP A 272 15.65 7.83 8.54
N LEU A 273 15.49 6.59 8.05
CA LEU A 273 14.60 6.29 6.95
C LEU A 273 13.12 6.56 7.32
N ARG A 274 12.69 6.14 8.52
CA ARG A 274 11.33 6.42 9.02
C ARG A 274 11.10 7.93 9.16
N THR A 275 12.05 8.65 9.71
CA THR A 275 11.95 10.10 9.91
C THR A 275 11.84 10.84 8.59
N GLN A 276 12.70 10.51 7.62
CA GLN A 276 12.65 11.11 6.29
C GLN A 276 11.36 10.76 5.55
N THR A 277 10.91 9.50 5.64
CA THR A 277 9.66 9.06 5.02
C THR A 277 8.46 9.79 5.63
N TYR A 278 8.44 9.97 6.96
CA TYR A 278 7.38 10.69 7.65
C TYR A 278 7.38 12.19 7.33
N GLN A 279 8.57 12.80 7.30
CA GLN A 279 8.72 14.20 6.91
C GLN A 279 8.20 14.40 5.48
N HIS A 280 8.62 13.55 4.56
CA HIS A 280 8.17 13.63 3.17
C HIS A 280 6.66 13.39 3.04
N LEU A 281 6.10 12.43 3.77
CA LEU A 281 4.66 12.18 3.80
C LEU A 281 3.88 13.45 4.16
N ASN A 282 4.33 14.21 5.17
CA ASN A 282 3.68 15.45 5.57
C ASN A 282 3.78 16.58 4.53
N THR A 283 4.63 16.47 3.51
CA THR A 283 4.69 17.45 2.40
C THR A 283 3.75 17.08 1.24
N LEU A 284 3.23 15.85 1.20
CA LEU A 284 2.35 15.39 0.11
C LEU A 284 0.98 16.06 0.17
N SER A 285 0.37 16.23 -1.01
CA SER A 285 -0.96 16.81 -1.17
C SER A 285 -2.08 15.91 -0.64
N ILE A 286 -3.26 16.49 -0.36
CA ILE A 286 -4.45 15.75 0.09
C ILE A 286 -4.88 14.71 -0.96
N ASP A 287 -4.70 14.99 -2.24
CA ASP A 287 -5.00 14.09 -3.34
C ASP A 287 -4.30 12.73 -3.21
N TYR A 288 -3.04 12.73 -2.75
CA TYR A 288 -2.31 11.49 -2.48
C TYR A 288 -3.02 10.62 -1.42
N TYR A 289 -3.50 11.24 -0.34
CA TYR A 289 -4.17 10.54 0.76
C TYR A 289 -5.58 10.04 0.37
N GLN A 290 -6.27 10.73 -0.53
CA GLN A 290 -7.57 10.30 -1.04
C GLN A 290 -7.45 9.12 -2.01
N LYS A 291 -6.36 9.08 -2.80
CA LYS A 291 -6.11 8.03 -3.79
C LYS A 291 -5.47 6.77 -3.21
N LYS A 292 -4.77 6.88 -2.09
CA LYS A 292 -4.05 5.76 -1.45
C LYS A 292 -4.71 5.38 -0.13
N ASP A 293 -4.85 4.08 0.11
CA ASP A 293 -5.37 3.54 1.37
C ASP A 293 -4.39 3.80 2.53
N THR A 294 -4.90 4.32 3.66
CA THR A 294 -4.12 4.59 4.87
C THR A 294 -3.37 3.36 5.39
N GLY A 295 -3.98 2.17 5.27
CA GLY A 295 -3.34 0.91 5.66
C GLY A 295 -2.08 0.61 4.85
N HIS A 296 -2.07 0.92 3.56
CA HIS A 296 -0.90 0.77 2.70
C HIS A 296 0.22 1.76 3.07
N ILE A 297 -0.14 3.00 3.41
CA ILE A 297 0.84 4.00 3.86
C ILE A 297 1.49 3.56 5.17
N MET A 298 0.69 3.11 6.14
CA MET A 298 1.19 2.57 7.42
C MET A 298 2.12 1.37 7.22
N ALA A 299 1.76 0.42 6.34
CA ALA A 299 2.59 -0.74 6.05
C ALA A 299 3.96 -0.35 5.46
N ARG A 300 4.03 0.68 4.61
CA ARG A 300 5.29 1.23 4.08
C ARG A 300 6.17 1.81 5.17
N MET A 301 5.57 2.54 6.13
CA MET A 301 6.29 3.18 7.25
C MET A 301 6.80 2.20 8.30
N THR A 302 6.13 1.06 8.45
CA THR A 302 6.46 0.04 9.46
C THR A 302 7.16 -1.15 8.82
N HIS A 303 6.39 -2.09 8.28
CA HIS A 303 6.89 -3.39 7.80
C HIS A 303 7.91 -3.32 6.66
N ASP A 304 7.73 -2.38 5.70
CA ASP A 304 8.67 -2.30 4.59
C ASP A 304 10.02 -1.73 5.05
N VAL A 305 10.02 -0.74 5.94
CA VAL A 305 11.26 -0.20 6.52
C VAL A 305 11.96 -1.25 7.39
N ASP A 306 11.24 -2.05 8.19
CA ASP A 306 11.84 -3.12 9.00
C ASP A 306 12.50 -4.19 8.12
N ARG A 307 11.89 -4.57 7.00
CA ARG A 307 12.50 -5.50 6.04
C ARG A 307 13.79 -4.98 5.42
N LEU A 308 13.88 -3.65 5.21
CA LEU A 308 15.11 -3.03 4.74
C LEU A 308 16.21 -3.09 5.79
N GLN A 309 15.86 -2.81 7.05
CA GLN A 309 16.78 -2.97 8.17
C GLN A 309 17.35 -4.38 8.22
N ASP A 310 16.47 -5.40 8.25
CA ASP A 310 16.88 -6.80 8.32
C ASP A 310 17.82 -7.18 7.18
N PHE A 311 17.57 -6.67 5.97
CA PHE A 311 18.44 -6.93 4.84
C PHE A 311 19.82 -6.27 4.98
N VAL A 312 19.88 -5.01 5.38
CA VAL A 312 21.14 -4.27 5.53
C VAL A 312 21.98 -4.81 6.68
N THR A 313 21.35 -5.16 7.81
CA THR A 313 22.08 -5.61 9.01
C THR A 313 22.48 -7.07 8.96
N GLU A 314 21.59 -7.95 8.54
CA GLU A 314 21.81 -9.40 8.56
C GLU A 314 21.88 -10.02 7.17
N GLY A 315 21.00 -9.63 6.25
CA GLY A 315 20.86 -10.27 4.96
C GLY A 315 22.13 -10.19 4.10
N PHE A 316 22.66 -9.01 3.90
CA PHE A 316 23.87 -8.78 3.12
C PHE A 316 25.10 -9.43 3.77
N GLN A 317 25.23 -9.30 5.10
CA GLN A 317 26.36 -9.89 5.83
C GLN A 317 26.32 -11.42 5.84
N SER A 318 25.14 -12.02 6.04
CA SER A 318 25.03 -13.49 6.03
C SER A 318 25.40 -14.04 4.66
N MET A 319 25.09 -13.33 3.58
CA MET A 319 25.51 -13.67 2.23
C MET A 319 27.02 -13.68 2.08
N VAL A 320 27.69 -12.59 2.46
CA VAL A 320 29.13 -12.48 2.34
C VAL A 320 29.83 -13.50 3.23
N ARG A 321 29.39 -13.65 4.48
CA ARG A 321 29.89 -14.64 5.41
C ARG A 321 29.76 -16.06 4.84
N SER A 322 28.58 -16.43 4.35
CA SER A 322 28.34 -17.76 3.80
C SER A 322 29.18 -18.01 2.56
N GLY A 323 29.34 -17.01 1.68
CA GLY A 323 30.25 -17.11 0.54
C GLY A 323 31.71 -17.34 0.93
N ILE A 324 32.23 -16.54 1.87
CA ILE A 324 33.58 -16.68 2.41
C ILE A 324 33.76 -18.07 3.03
N MET A 325 32.80 -18.51 3.85
CA MET A 325 32.90 -19.81 4.53
C MET A 325 32.90 -20.99 3.54
N VAL A 326 31.99 -20.96 2.53
CA VAL A 326 32.00 -22.03 1.50
C VAL A 326 33.33 -22.08 0.77
N VAL A 327 33.84 -20.92 0.32
CA VAL A 327 35.14 -20.88 -0.39
C VAL A 327 36.30 -21.34 0.50
N ALA A 328 36.37 -20.78 1.71
CA ALA A 328 37.50 -21.11 2.63
C ALA A 328 37.51 -22.59 3.04
N MET A 329 36.33 -23.13 3.41
CA MET A 329 36.25 -24.57 3.76
C MET A 329 36.56 -25.46 2.56
N SER A 330 36.06 -25.11 1.37
CA SER A 330 36.36 -25.86 0.15
C SER A 330 37.86 -25.84 -0.18
N CYS A 331 38.52 -24.69 -0.02
CA CYS A 331 39.97 -24.58 -0.22
C CYS A 331 40.76 -25.47 0.76
N VAL A 332 40.39 -25.46 2.04
CA VAL A 332 41.05 -26.32 3.05
C VAL A 332 40.89 -27.81 2.72
N LEU A 333 39.67 -28.22 2.36
CA LEU A 333 39.38 -29.59 2.00
C LEU A 333 40.16 -30.04 0.74
N LEU A 334 40.14 -29.22 -0.32
CA LEU A 334 40.84 -29.48 -1.58
C LEU A 334 42.38 -29.55 -1.38
N TYR A 335 42.91 -28.66 -0.53
CA TYR A 335 44.35 -28.68 -0.20
C TYR A 335 44.77 -29.94 0.54
N THR A 336 43.92 -30.44 1.45
CA THR A 336 44.22 -31.63 2.24
C THR A 336 44.14 -32.91 1.40
N ASN A 337 43.06 -33.13 0.66
CA ASN A 337 42.91 -34.28 -0.22
C ASN A 337 41.87 -33.94 -1.33
N TRP A 338 42.35 -33.55 -2.51
CA TRP A 338 41.47 -33.09 -3.60
C TRP A 338 40.53 -34.19 -4.12
N ARG A 339 40.97 -35.47 -4.13
CA ARG A 339 40.13 -36.59 -4.62
C ARG A 339 38.95 -36.86 -3.69
N LEU A 340 39.16 -36.92 -2.39
CA LEU A 340 38.08 -37.08 -1.40
C LEU A 340 37.17 -35.86 -1.35
N SER A 341 37.76 -34.67 -1.48
CA SER A 341 36.95 -33.43 -1.52
C SER A 341 35.97 -33.41 -2.69
N LEU A 342 36.44 -33.72 -3.91
CA LEU A 342 35.56 -33.80 -5.08
C LEU A 342 34.48 -34.87 -4.89
N LEU A 343 34.87 -36.05 -4.35
CA LEU A 343 33.95 -37.14 -4.10
C LEU A 343 32.85 -36.80 -3.07
N SER A 344 33.17 -36.04 -2.03
CA SER A 344 32.23 -35.66 -0.98
C SER A 344 31.41 -34.42 -1.36
N MET A 345 32.01 -33.46 -2.06
CA MET A 345 31.40 -32.18 -2.38
C MET A 345 30.51 -32.21 -3.63
N TRP A 346 30.52 -33.27 -4.45
CA TRP A 346 29.68 -33.38 -5.65
C TRP A 346 28.16 -33.24 -5.32
N THR A 347 27.76 -33.57 -4.09
CA THR A 347 26.39 -33.42 -3.60
C THR A 347 25.99 -31.96 -3.47
N ILE A 348 26.94 -31.01 -3.30
CA ILE A 348 26.64 -29.57 -3.15
C ILE A 348 26.04 -28.95 -4.42
N PRO A 349 26.64 -29.10 -5.63
CA PRO A 349 26.02 -28.64 -6.86
C PRO A 349 24.63 -29.24 -7.10
N LEU A 350 24.46 -30.54 -6.80
CA LEU A 350 23.17 -31.21 -6.92
C LEU A 350 22.14 -30.61 -5.97
N LEU A 351 22.53 -30.33 -4.73
CA LEU A 351 21.71 -29.67 -3.71
C LEU A 351 21.29 -28.26 -4.14
N VAL A 352 22.23 -27.47 -4.68
CA VAL A 352 21.94 -26.12 -5.20
C VAL A 352 20.95 -26.20 -6.37
N ALA A 353 21.16 -27.11 -7.32
CA ALA A 353 20.27 -27.32 -8.44
C ALA A 353 18.86 -27.74 -8.00
N LEU A 354 18.77 -28.69 -7.05
CA LEU A 354 17.50 -29.14 -6.48
C LEU A 354 16.78 -28.01 -5.72
N THR A 355 17.52 -27.23 -4.92
CA THR A 355 16.97 -26.06 -4.20
C THR A 355 16.42 -25.03 -5.19
N PHE A 356 17.12 -24.77 -6.28
CA PHE A 356 16.66 -23.84 -7.30
C PHE A 356 15.38 -24.33 -8.01
N PHE A 357 15.33 -25.62 -8.36
CA PHE A 357 14.17 -26.22 -9.03
C PHE A 357 12.94 -26.26 -8.11
N ILE A 358 13.10 -26.81 -6.89
CA ILE A 358 12.00 -26.89 -5.90
C ILE A 358 11.62 -25.50 -5.41
N GLY A 359 12.57 -24.59 -5.23
CA GLY A 359 12.33 -23.22 -4.80
C GLY A 359 11.42 -22.46 -5.78
N LYS A 360 11.56 -22.68 -7.08
CA LYS A 360 10.67 -22.11 -8.09
C LYS A 360 9.23 -22.64 -7.98
N MET A 361 9.08 -23.93 -7.70
CA MET A 361 7.78 -24.57 -7.47
C MET A 361 7.17 -24.11 -6.14
N TYR A 362 7.93 -24.15 -5.06
CA TYR A 362 7.53 -23.70 -3.72
C TYR A 362 7.06 -22.24 -3.73
N GLY A 363 7.81 -21.35 -4.39
CA GLY A 363 7.45 -19.93 -4.50
C GLY A 363 6.13 -19.70 -5.25
N ARG A 364 5.77 -20.57 -6.22
CA ARG A 364 4.46 -20.49 -6.92
C ARG A 364 3.31 -20.82 -5.96
N PHE A 365 3.41 -21.93 -5.22
CA PHE A 365 2.38 -22.33 -4.27
C PHE A 365 2.28 -21.36 -3.09
N HIS A 366 3.39 -20.88 -2.60
CA HIS A 366 3.44 -19.90 -1.51
C HIS A 366 2.72 -18.59 -1.87
N ARG A 367 2.87 -18.10 -3.12
CA ARG A 367 2.10 -16.92 -3.59
C ARG A 367 0.59 -17.16 -3.64
N ILE A 368 0.16 -18.39 -3.95
CA ILE A 368 -1.27 -18.75 -3.92
C ILE A 368 -1.79 -18.69 -2.49
N VAL A 369 -1.06 -19.23 -1.54
CA VAL A 369 -1.41 -19.20 -0.11
C VAL A 369 -1.53 -17.76 0.39
N TRP A 370 -0.54 -16.92 0.10
CA TRP A 370 -0.56 -15.51 0.52
C TRP A 370 -1.77 -14.76 -0.03
N ARG A 371 -2.13 -14.96 -1.29
CA ARG A 371 -3.35 -14.38 -1.86
C ARG A 371 -4.63 -14.87 -1.16
N ARG A 372 -4.67 -16.12 -0.69
CA ARG A 372 -5.81 -16.65 0.07
C ARG A 372 -5.88 -16.04 1.48
N ILE A 373 -4.75 -15.84 2.14
CA ILE A 373 -4.65 -15.14 3.44
C ILE A 373 -5.06 -13.67 3.30
N GLU A 374 -4.66 -12.99 2.23
CA GLU A 374 -5.06 -11.62 1.92
C GLU A 374 -6.59 -11.46 1.86
N LYS A 375 -7.29 -12.43 1.24
CA LYS A 375 -8.76 -12.45 1.21
C LYS A 375 -9.38 -12.57 2.62
N ILE A 376 -8.75 -13.33 3.53
CA ILE A 376 -9.17 -13.39 4.94
C ILE A 376 -9.01 -12.02 5.60
N SER A 377 -7.85 -11.37 5.40
CA SER A 377 -7.59 -10.03 5.95
C SER A 377 -8.60 -9.00 5.44
N THR A 378 -9.03 -9.10 4.16
CA THR A 378 -10.05 -8.22 3.58
C THR A 378 -11.42 -8.40 4.27
N ILE A 379 -11.83 -9.63 4.58
CA ILE A 379 -13.06 -9.90 5.34
C ILE A 379 -12.96 -9.26 6.73
N LEU A 380 -11.87 -9.49 7.45
CA LEU A 380 -11.68 -8.93 8.79
C LEU A 380 -11.69 -7.40 8.77
N ALA A 381 -11.04 -6.79 7.78
CA ALA A 381 -10.99 -5.33 7.63
C ALA A 381 -12.38 -4.71 7.37
N SER A 382 -13.33 -5.45 6.79
CA SER A 382 -14.72 -4.99 6.60
C SER A 382 -15.63 -5.33 7.78
N THR A 383 -15.52 -6.56 8.32
CA THR A 383 -16.45 -7.06 9.33
C THR A 383 -16.20 -6.45 10.71
N ILE A 384 -14.91 -6.23 11.12
CA ILE A 384 -14.61 -5.69 12.45
C ILE A 384 -15.13 -4.25 12.63
N PRO A 385 -14.89 -3.30 11.72
CA PRO A 385 -15.50 -1.97 11.83
C PRO A 385 -17.03 -1.99 11.72
N GLY A 386 -17.57 -2.91 10.91
CA GLY A 386 -19.01 -3.11 10.68
C GLY A 386 -19.71 -4.01 11.68
N VAL A 387 -19.07 -4.41 12.80
CA VAL A 387 -19.62 -5.41 13.74
C VAL A 387 -21.00 -5.03 14.30
N ARG A 388 -21.26 -3.73 14.48
CA ARG A 388 -22.59 -3.25 14.91
C ARG A 388 -23.68 -3.64 13.91
N VAL A 389 -23.40 -3.53 12.61
CA VAL A 389 -24.32 -3.90 11.54
C VAL A 389 -24.58 -5.41 11.59
N VAL A 390 -23.51 -6.20 11.67
CA VAL A 390 -23.62 -7.69 11.80
C VAL A 390 -24.51 -8.06 13.00
N LYS A 391 -24.27 -7.41 14.17
CA LYS A 391 -25.04 -7.67 15.39
C LYS A 391 -26.51 -7.26 15.28
N VAL A 392 -26.80 -6.07 14.74
CA VAL A 392 -28.17 -5.57 14.59
C VAL A 392 -29.00 -6.44 13.64
N PHE A 393 -28.38 -6.94 12.57
CA PHE A 393 -29.06 -7.81 11.60
C PHE A 393 -29.01 -9.31 11.94
N GLY A 394 -28.37 -9.71 13.05
CA GLY A 394 -28.27 -11.11 13.48
C GLY A 394 -27.55 -12.02 12.50
N ARG A 395 -26.55 -11.45 11.76
CA ARG A 395 -25.83 -12.16 10.69
C ARG A 395 -24.47 -12.73 11.12
N GLU A 396 -24.31 -13.01 12.42
CA GLU A 396 -23.06 -13.56 12.95
C GLU A 396 -22.69 -14.91 12.31
N ASN A 397 -23.68 -15.78 12.16
CA ASN A 397 -23.45 -17.12 11.59
C ASN A 397 -23.03 -17.05 10.12
N ASP A 398 -23.65 -16.16 9.33
CA ASP A 398 -23.32 -15.99 7.92
C ASP A 398 -21.89 -15.45 7.76
N GLU A 399 -21.47 -14.50 8.61
CA GLU A 399 -20.09 -13.98 8.59
C GLU A 399 -19.08 -15.03 9.05
N VAL A 400 -19.43 -15.89 10.02
CA VAL A 400 -18.58 -17.01 10.44
C VAL A 400 -18.45 -18.02 9.31
N GLU A 401 -19.53 -18.36 8.61
CA GLU A 401 -19.50 -19.29 7.48
C GLU A 401 -18.64 -18.74 6.33
N ARG A 402 -18.81 -17.48 5.98
CA ARG A 402 -18.01 -16.78 4.99
C ARG A 402 -16.52 -16.74 5.35
N PHE A 403 -16.20 -16.53 6.63
CA PHE A 403 -14.82 -16.59 7.11
C PHE A 403 -14.26 -18.02 7.03
N ASN A 404 -15.04 -19.03 7.46
CA ASN A 404 -14.63 -20.44 7.43
C ASN A 404 -14.34 -20.93 6.02
N GLU A 405 -15.17 -20.57 5.04
CA GLU A 405 -14.94 -20.89 3.62
C GLU A 405 -13.57 -20.38 3.14
N ARG A 406 -13.25 -19.11 3.43
CA ARG A 406 -11.96 -18.52 3.03
C ARG A 406 -10.77 -19.11 3.81
N SER A 407 -10.98 -19.40 5.10
CA SER A 407 -9.98 -20.05 5.95
C SER A 407 -9.68 -21.47 5.46
N GLN A 408 -10.69 -22.22 5.04
CA GLN A 408 -10.52 -23.56 4.48
C GLN A 408 -9.73 -23.55 3.17
N HIS A 409 -10.00 -22.58 2.28
CA HIS A 409 -9.19 -22.41 1.08
C HIS A 409 -7.73 -22.05 1.39
N ALA A 410 -7.48 -21.27 2.44
CA ALA A 410 -6.11 -20.99 2.88
C ALA A 410 -5.44 -22.23 3.47
N LEU A 411 -6.17 -23.04 4.27
CA LEU A 411 -5.71 -24.32 4.81
C LEU A 411 -5.27 -25.29 3.70
N GLU A 412 -6.11 -25.50 2.68
CA GLU A 412 -5.80 -26.38 1.54
C GLU A 412 -4.50 -25.94 0.83
N GLY A 413 -4.35 -24.62 0.62
CA GLY A 413 -3.13 -24.07 0.07
C GLY A 413 -1.91 -24.31 0.97
N GLY A 414 -2.07 -24.08 2.27
CA GLY A 414 -1.06 -24.33 3.28
C GLY A 414 -0.61 -25.79 3.32
N LEU A 415 -1.57 -26.73 3.29
CA LEU A 415 -1.28 -28.16 3.23
C LEU A 415 -0.51 -28.56 1.96
N ALA A 416 -0.84 -27.95 0.80
CA ALA A 416 -0.09 -28.19 -0.43
C ALA A 416 1.39 -27.73 -0.33
N VAL A 417 1.62 -26.58 0.29
CA VAL A 417 3.00 -26.07 0.57
C VAL A 417 3.71 -26.99 1.58
N SER A 418 3.01 -27.41 2.64
CA SER A 418 3.55 -28.32 3.66
C SER A 418 3.93 -29.68 3.09
N LYS A 419 3.17 -30.24 2.15
CA LYS A 419 3.53 -31.49 1.44
C LYS A 419 4.85 -31.34 0.69
N ILE A 420 5.07 -30.22 -0.02
CA ILE A 420 6.34 -29.98 -0.72
C ILE A 420 7.49 -29.88 0.29
N GLY A 421 7.30 -29.14 1.39
CA GLY A 421 8.30 -29.00 2.46
C GLY A 421 8.63 -30.34 3.13
N ALA A 422 7.63 -31.20 3.34
CA ALA A 422 7.80 -32.52 3.95
C ALA A 422 8.71 -33.45 3.13
N PHE A 423 8.73 -33.31 1.81
CA PHE A 423 9.66 -34.04 0.96
C PHE A 423 11.01 -33.32 0.77
N TYR A 424 10.97 -32.00 0.67
CA TYR A 424 12.16 -31.18 0.42
C TYR A 424 13.21 -31.30 1.54
N ASN A 425 12.80 -31.10 2.80
CA ASN A 425 13.74 -31.09 3.91
C ASN A 425 14.45 -32.45 4.14
N PRO A 426 13.75 -33.61 4.16
CA PRO A 426 14.42 -34.91 4.25
C PRO A 426 15.32 -35.21 3.05
N THR A 427 14.91 -34.85 1.83
CA THR A 427 15.72 -35.06 0.62
C THR A 427 17.00 -34.25 0.68
N MET A 428 16.95 -33.00 1.13
CA MET A 428 18.13 -32.16 1.34
C MET A 428 19.07 -32.76 2.39
N HIS A 429 18.51 -33.20 3.52
CA HIS A 429 19.27 -33.84 4.56
C HIS A 429 19.92 -35.13 4.07
N PHE A 430 19.21 -35.98 3.34
CA PHE A 430 19.75 -37.20 2.75
C PHE A 430 20.90 -36.93 1.80
N LEU A 431 20.75 -35.99 0.86
CA LEU A 431 21.83 -35.65 -0.07
C LEU A 431 23.12 -35.16 0.64
N MET A 432 22.93 -34.35 1.69
CA MET A 432 24.06 -33.87 2.50
C MET A 432 24.74 -35.01 3.26
N THR A 433 23.93 -35.86 3.88
CA THR A 433 24.47 -37.00 4.66
C THR A 433 25.09 -38.04 3.75
N LEU A 434 24.64 -38.19 2.51
CA LEU A 434 25.28 -39.08 1.53
C LEU A 434 26.72 -38.70 1.28
N GLY A 435 27.06 -37.41 1.17
CA GLY A 435 28.48 -36.96 1.06
C GLY A 435 29.31 -37.37 2.25
N ILE A 436 28.76 -37.35 3.47
CA ILE A 436 29.42 -37.77 4.68
C ILE A 436 29.62 -39.31 4.70
N TYR A 437 28.63 -40.08 4.25
CA TYR A 437 28.78 -41.54 4.14
C TYR A 437 29.85 -41.95 3.11
N LEU A 438 29.95 -41.23 1.99
CA LEU A 438 31.04 -41.43 1.04
C LEU A 438 32.41 -41.12 1.66
N LEU A 439 32.50 -40.08 2.49
CA LEU A 439 33.71 -39.80 3.26
C LEU A 439 34.07 -40.92 4.22
N TRP A 440 33.11 -41.47 4.96
CA TRP A 440 33.34 -42.61 5.83
C TRP A 440 33.86 -43.84 5.05
N LEU A 441 33.23 -44.13 3.91
CA LEU A 441 33.60 -45.29 3.09
C LEU A 441 34.98 -45.12 2.46
N PHE A 442 35.16 -44.06 1.63
CA PHE A 442 36.40 -43.90 0.88
C PHE A 442 37.56 -43.37 1.72
N GLY A 443 37.28 -42.48 2.70
CA GLY A 443 38.27 -42.02 3.66
C GLY A 443 38.72 -43.15 4.59
N GLY A 444 37.79 -43.99 5.04
CA GLY A 444 38.09 -45.18 5.80
C GLY A 444 38.95 -46.16 5.02
N LEU A 445 38.66 -46.44 3.75
CA LEU A 445 39.50 -47.26 2.89
C LEU A 445 40.92 -46.68 2.71
N GLN A 446 41.04 -45.34 2.60
CA GLN A 446 42.38 -44.70 2.55
C GLN A 446 43.15 -44.80 3.87
N ILE A 447 42.50 -44.78 5.01
CA ILE A 447 43.14 -45.01 6.33
C ILE A 447 43.68 -46.43 6.43
N LEU A 448 42.94 -47.39 5.87
CA LEU A 448 43.35 -48.83 5.87
C LEU A 448 44.42 -49.12 4.82
N SER A 449 44.69 -48.22 3.87
CA SER A 449 45.76 -48.36 2.88
C SER A 449 47.05 -47.69 3.34
N VAL A 450 48.15 -48.34 3.08
CA VAL A 450 49.53 -47.84 3.40
C VAL A 450 50.25 -47.64 2.06
N ASP A 451 51.05 -46.59 1.94
CA ASP A 451 51.95 -46.37 0.80
C ASP A 451 53.09 -47.37 0.78
N GLU A 452 53.80 -47.50 -0.34
CA GLU A 452 54.99 -48.40 -0.49
C GLU A 452 56.08 -48.14 0.56
N ALA A 453 56.08 -46.94 1.18
CA ALA A 453 56.99 -46.57 2.27
C ALA A 453 56.43 -46.87 3.67
N GLY A 454 55.26 -47.52 3.81
CA GLY A 454 54.63 -47.84 5.10
C GLY A 454 53.97 -46.64 5.78
N LYS A 455 53.79 -45.46 5.08
CA LYS A 455 53.18 -44.25 5.63
C LYS A 455 51.70 -44.23 5.32
N GLN A 456 50.87 -43.97 6.33
CA GLN A 456 49.44 -43.72 6.11
C GLN A 456 49.22 -42.45 5.26
N LEU A 457 48.52 -42.59 4.14
CA LEU A 457 48.19 -41.50 3.22
C LEU A 457 47.11 -40.54 3.78
N PHE A 458 46.31 -41.02 4.71
CA PHE A 458 45.21 -40.30 5.31
C PHE A 458 45.00 -40.74 6.76
N THR A 459 44.87 -39.78 7.68
CA THR A 459 44.78 -40.07 9.11
C THR A 459 43.34 -40.08 9.61
N ILE A 460 43.10 -40.63 10.82
CA ILE A 460 41.81 -40.57 11.51
C ILE A 460 41.45 -39.10 11.79
N GLY A 461 42.45 -38.27 12.12
CA GLY A 461 42.26 -36.84 12.31
C GLY A 461 41.84 -36.12 11.02
N ASP A 462 42.39 -36.52 9.85
CA ASP A 462 41.95 -36.00 8.57
C ASP A 462 40.48 -36.32 8.31
N LEU A 463 40.05 -37.56 8.53
CA LEU A 463 38.66 -37.97 8.36
C LEU A 463 37.69 -37.17 9.26
N THR A 464 38.05 -37.03 10.54
CA THR A 464 37.22 -36.26 11.48
C THR A 464 37.14 -34.77 11.13
N MET A 465 38.23 -34.18 10.64
CA MET A 465 38.28 -32.82 10.13
C MET A 465 37.39 -32.66 8.91
N PHE A 466 37.46 -33.57 7.93
CA PHE A 466 36.61 -33.56 6.74
C PHE A 466 35.13 -33.64 7.09
N ILE A 467 34.74 -34.56 7.97
CA ILE A 467 33.36 -34.73 8.43
C ILE A 467 32.87 -33.44 9.13
N SER A 468 33.73 -32.85 9.97
CA SER A 468 33.41 -31.61 10.67
C SER A 468 33.16 -30.43 9.69
N PHE A 469 34.02 -30.26 8.68
CA PHE A 469 33.81 -29.24 7.65
C PHE A 469 32.57 -29.50 6.78
N MET A 470 32.31 -30.77 6.43
CA MET A 470 31.06 -31.09 5.68
C MET A 470 29.81 -30.75 6.46
N TRP A 471 29.73 -31.04 7.75
CA TRP A 471 28.64 -30.60 8.61
C TRP A 471 28.52 -29.07 8.67
N GLN A 472 29.66 -28.40 8.79
CA GLN A 472 29.70 -26.95 8.91
C GLN A 472 29.33 -26.23 7.59
N LEU A 473 29.55 -26.85 6.41
CA LEU A 473 29.17 -26.33 5.08
C LEU A 473 27.64 -26.28 4.84
N ILE A 474 26.89 -27.14 5.53
CA ILE A 474 25.43 -27.24 5.35
C ILE A 474 24.73 -25.89 5.54
N GLY A 475 25.05 -25.19 6.62
CA GLY A 475 24.45 -23.89 6.95
C GLY A 475 24.69 -22.84 5.87
N PRO A 476 25.93 -22.51 5.55
CA PRO A 476 26.29 -21.54 4.52
C PRO A 476 25.69 -21.84 3.14
N VAL A 477 25.71 -23.10 2.69
CA VAL A 477 25.14 -23.48 1.39
C VAL A 477 23.62 -23.26 1.37
N ARG A 478 22.91 -23.65 2.43
CA ARG A 478 21.46 -23.40 2.57
C ARG A 478 21.14 -21.91 2.61
N GLU A 479 21.93 -21.13 3.32
CA GLU A 479 21.76 -19.68 3.42
C GLU A 479 21.89 -19.01 2.04
N LEU A 480 22.91 -19.36 1.26
CA LEU A 480 23.10 -18.87 -0.11
C LEU A 480 21.93 -19.26 -1.04
N ALA A 481 21.39 -20.46 -0.86
CA ALA A 481 20.24 -20.92 -1.66
C ALA A 481 18.95 -20.10 -1.41
N HIS A 482 18.73 -19.64 -0.17
CA HIS A 482 17.56 -18.80 0.18
C HIS A 482 17.78 -17.30 -0.02
N MET A 483 18.99 -16.88 -0.34
CA MET A 483 19.36 -15.48 -0.43
C MET A 483 18.58 -14.70 -1.50
N ASN A 484 18.33 -15.32 -2.67
CA ASN A 484 17.59 -14.67 -3.74
C ASN A 484 16.18 -14.26 -3.30
N GLU A 485 15.52 -15.05 -2.48
CA GLU A 485 14.19 -14.74 -1.95
C GLU A 485 14.25 -13.57 -0.95
N ARG A 486 15.22 -13.57 -0.05
CA ARG A 486 15.43 -12.45 0.89
C ARG A 486 15.72 -11.15 0.16
N PHE A 487 16.58 -11.22 -0.86
CA PHE A 487 16.90 -10.07 -1.69
C PHE A 487 15.66 -9.50 -2.41
N ILE A 488 14.88 -10.36 -3.06
CA ILE A 488 13.65 -9.93 -3.77
C ILE A 488 12.65 -9.27 -2.81
N ARG A 489 12.48 -9.82 -1.60
CA ARG A 489 11.60 -9.21 -0.58
C ARG A 489 12.09 -7.82 -0.17
N ALA A 490 13.37 -7.69 0.14
CA ALA A 490 13.97 -6.41 0.52
C ALA A 490 13.90 -5.39 -0.62
N ALA A 491 14.24 -5.80 -1.85
CA ALA A 491 14.17 -4.94 -3.02
C ALA A 491 12.74 -4.45 -3.30
N THR A 492 11.74 -5.32 -3.15
CA THR A 492 10.32 -4.92 -3.31
C THR A 492 9.89 -3.93 -2.23
N SER A 493 10.33 -4.11 -0.98
CA SER A 493 10.03 -3.18 0.11
C SER A 493 10.75 -1.85 -0.09
N ALA A 494 12.02 -1.88 -0.54
CA ALA A 494 12.78 -0.68 -0.88
C ALA A 494 12.12 0.16 -1.94
N GLU A 495 11.72 -0.48 -3.04
CA GLU A 495 11.05 0.19 -4.15
C GLU A 495 9.77 0.92 -3.70
N ARG A 496 8.97 0.27 -2.83
CA ARG A 496 7.75 0.89 -2.29
C ARG A 496 8.01 2.08 -1.38
N VAL A 497 9.08 2.02 -0.58
CA VAL A 497 9.50 3.15 0.25
C VAL A 497 10.05 4.27 -0.62
N PHE A 498 10.84 3.94 -1.65
CA PHE A 498 11.39 4.91 -2.59
C PHE A 498 10.32 5.50 -3.50
N GLU A 499 9.32 4.73 -3.96
CA GLU A 499 8.15 5.27 -4.66
C GLU A 499 7.48 6.38 -3.84
N LEU A 500 7.33 6.16 -2.53
CA LEU A 500 6.77 7.17 -1.64
C LEU A 500 7.68 8.41 -1.54
N LEU A 501 8.99 8.23 -1.36
CA LEU A 501 9.97 9.31 -1.24
C LEU A 501 10.18 10.09 -2.55
N ASP A 502 9.96 9.45 -3.69
CA ASP A 502 10.10 10.05 -5.02
C ASP A 502 8.79 10.71 -5.51
N THR A 503 7.68 10.52 -4.78
CA THR A 503 6.41 11.16 -5.11
C THR A 503 6.56 12.67 -4.93
N VAL A 504 6.47 13.41 -6.04
CA VAL A 504 6.53 14.86 -5.99
C VAL A 504 5.21 15.41 -5.47
N PRO A 505 5.20 16.29 -4.47
CA PRO A 505 4.00 16.98 -4.04
C PRO A 505 3.40 17.80 -5.20
N ASP A 506 2.10 17.62 -5.47
CA ASP A 506 1.41 18.40 -6.51
C ASP A 506 1.37 19.89 -6.15
N ILE A 507 1.44 20.22 -4.85
CA ILE A 507 1.42 21.55 -4.32
C ILE A 507 2.65 21.74 -3.45
N ALA A 508 3.52 22.65 -3.89
CA ALA A 508 4.74 23.03 -3.19
C ALA A 508 4.91 24.56 -3.20
N ASP A 509 5.65 25.05 -2.23
CA ASP A 509 6.04 26.46 -2.24
C ASP A 509 6.99 26.72 -3.41
N LYS A 510 6.80 27.86 -4.11
CA LYS A 510 7.75 28.35 -5.10
C LYS A 510 9.06 28.73 -4.41
N THR A 511 10.14 28.82 -5.18
CA THR A 511 11.47 29.18 -4.66
C THR A 511 11.49 30.55 -3.97
N GLU A 512 10.65 31.48 -4.45
CA GLU A 512 10.45 32.79 -3.84
C GLU A 512 8.99 32.92 -3.41
N THR A 513 8.68 32.69 -2.15
CA THR A 513 7.34 32.90 -1.57
C THR A 513 7.37 34.03 -0.56
N THR A 514 6.24 34.74 -0.48
CA THR A 514 6.04 35.81 0.50
C THR A 514 5.50 35.25 1.80
N HIS A 515 6.13 35.61 2.93
CA HIS A 515 5.58 35.37 4.25
C HIS A 515 4.75 36.57 4.68
N LEU A 516 3.45 36.36 4.93
CA LEU A 516 2.54 37.39 5.41
C LEU A 516 2.59 37.43 6.94
N LYS A 517 2.81 38.61 7.51
CA LYS A 517 2.76 38.80 8.99
C LYS A 517 1.31 39.05 9.46
N GLU A 518 0.57 39.88 8.72
CA GLU A 518 -0.82 40.22 8.98
C GLU A 518 -1.58 40.24 7.66
N ILE A 519 -2.83 39.85 7.67
CA ILE A 519 -3.75 39.90 6.54
C ILE A 519 -5.04 40.58 6.93
N LYS A 520 -5.63 41.33 5.99
CA LYS A 520 -6.97 41.93 6.16
C LYS A 520 -8.04 40.87 5.91
N GLY A 521 -7.76 39.89 5.06
CA GLY A 521 -8.68 38.82 4.72
C GLY A 521 -9.60 39.14 3.53
N GLU A 522 -9.17 40.02 2.62
CA GLU A 522 -9.85 40.26 1.35
C GLU A 522 -9.56 39.11 0.39
N ILE A 523 -10.60 38.50 -0.18
CA ILE A 523 -10.46 37.36 -1.11
C ILE A 523 -11.18 37.69 -2.41
N GLU A 524 -10.46 37.51 -3.53
CA GLU A 524 -10.99 37.73 -4.87
C GLU A 524 -10.72 36.53 -5.76
N PHE A 525 -11.76 35.97 -6.36
CA PHE A 525 -11.70 34.94 -7.39
C PHE A 525 -11.82 35.63 -8.75
N LYS A 526 -10.87 35.32 -9.66
CA LYS A 526 -10.85 35.86 -11.04
C LYS A 526 -10.82 34.71 -12.02
N ASP A 527 -11.94 34.49 -12.69
CA ASP A 527 -12.14 33.50 -13.76
C ASP A 527 -11.57 32.11 -13.39
N VAL A 528 -11.91 31.66 -12.17
CA VAL A 528 -11.33 30.43 -11.61
C VAL A 528 -11.99 29.21 -12.24
N GLU A 529 -11.14 28.37 -12.81
CA GLU A 529 -11.51 27.05 -13.33
C GLU A 529 -10.75 25.95 -12.57
N PHE A 530 -11.47 24.88 -12.24
CA PHE A 530 -10.86 23.75 -11.55
C PHE A 530 -11.54 22.42 -11.86
N SER A 531 -10.73 21.39 -12.09
CA SER A 531 -11.11 20.00 -12.28
C SER A 531 -10.25 19.07 -11.45
N TYR A 532 -10.84 18.05 -10.81
CA TYR A 532 -10.09 17.00 -10.07
C TYR A 532 -9.49 15.93 -10.98
N ASP A 533 -10.12 15.68 -12.11
CA ASP A 533 -9.78 14.61 -13.06
C ASP A 533 -9.28 15.11 -14.41
N GLY A 534 -9.37 16.42 -14.65
CA GLY A 534 -9.04 17.06 -15.92
C GLY A 534 -10.11 16.87 -17.01
N GLU A 535 -11.22 16.16 -16.71
CA GLU A 535 -12.29 15.89 -17.67
C GLU A 535 -13.54 16.75 -17.39
N THR A 536 -13.92 16.87 -16.10
CA THR A 536 -15.12 17.59 -15.68
C THR A 536 -14.74 18.76 -14.78
N ASN A 537 -15.20 19.97 -15.15
CA ASN A 537 -14.97 21.15 -14.32
C ASN A 537 -15.86 21.08 -13.07
N ALA A 538 -15.22 21.07 -11.90
CA ALA A 538 -15.87 21.20 -10.61
C ALA A 538 -16.18 22.68 -10.28
N LEU A 539 -15.39 23.60 -10.84
CA LEU A 539 -15.68 25.04 -10.93
C LEU A 539 -15.37 25.51 -12.35
N ASP A 540 -16.26 26.32 -12.93
CA ASP A 540 -16.18 26.78 -14.31
C ASP A 540 -16.37 28.32 -14.37
N THR A 541 -15.23 29.02 -14.57
CA THR A 541 -15.15 30.49 -14.73
C THR A 541 -15.80 31.27 -13.58
N VAL A 542 -15.42 30.88 -12.32
CA VAL A 542 -16.00 31.48 -11.10
C VAL A 542 -15.26 32.78 -10.76
N SER A 543 -16.03 33.92 -10.69
CA SER A 543 -15.50 35.22 -10.32
C SER A 543 -16.37 35.89 -9.27
N PHE A 544 -15.82 36.28 -8.13
CA PHE A 544 -16.46 37.03 -7.07
C PHE A 544 -15.43 37.70 -6.13
N HIS A 545 -15.90 38.67 -5.35
CA HIS A 545 -15.04 39.42 -4.43
C HIS A 545 -15.68 39.47 -3.03
N VAL A 546 -14.88 39.21 -2.00
CA VAL A 546 -15.23 39.23 -0.58
C VAL A 546 -14.41 40.24 0.17
N LYS A 547 -15.09 41.17 0.83
CA LYS A 547 -14.46 42.23 1.62
C LYS A 547 -13.93 41.69 2.97
N PRO A 548 -12.91 42.34 3.56
CA PRO A 548 -12.48 42.00 4.92
C PRO A 548 -13.63 42.05 5.94
N GLY A 549 -13.76 41.02 6.76
CA GLY A 549 -14.80 40.93 7.78
C GLY A 549 -16.18 40.54 7.26
N GLU A 550 -16.32 40.21 6.00
CA GLU A 550 -17.60 39.80 5.37
C GLU A 550 -17.83 38.29 5.54
N MET A 551 -19.09 37.92 5.81
CA MET A 551 -19.54 36.54 5.86
C MET A 551 -20.28 36.16 4.58
N ILE A 552 -19.76 35.18 3.85
CA ILE A 552 -20.37 34.61 2.63
C ILE A 552 -20.96 33.23 2.94
N GLY A 553 -22.26 33.10 2.72
CA GLY A 553 -22.94 31.81 2.77
C GLY A 553 -22.85 31.09 1.43
N LEU A 554 -22.36 29.86 1.41
CA LEU A 554 -22.27 29.01 0.22
C LEU A 554 -23.46 28.06 0.20
N ALA A 555 -24.36 28.16 -0.80
CA ALA A 555 -25.48 27.26 -0.96
C ALA A 555 -25.55 26.67 -2.38
N GLY A 556 -26.38 25.65 -2.58
CA GLY A 556 -26.54 24.95 -3.86
C GLY A 556 -26.67 23.43 -3.66
N HIS A 557 -26.99 22.73 -4.74
CA HIS A 557 -27.17 21.27 -4.71
C HIS A 557 -25.90 20.52 -4.29
N SER A 558 -26.05 19.24 -3.88
CA SER A 558 -24.90 18.37 -3.64
C SER A 558 -24.09 18.20 -4.93
N GLY A 559 -22.76 18.36 -4.85
CA GLY A 559 -21.88 18.32 -6.02
C GLY A 559 -21.75 19.65 -6.80
N ALA A 560 -22.40 20.74 -6.36
CA ALA A 560 -22.33 22.04 -7.03
C ALA A 560 -20.99 22.77 -6.99
N GLY A 561 -19.98 22.27 -6.23
CA GLY A 561 -18.64 22.88 -6.15
C GLY A 561 -18.33 23.61 -4.84
N LYS A 562 -19.23 23.62 -3.84
CA LYS A 562 -19.05 24.33 -2.55
C LYS A 562 -17.77 23.91 -1.80
N SER A 563 -17.57 22.60 -1.59
CA SER A 563 -16.38 22.06 -0.93
C SER A 563 -15.12 22.26 -1.76
N THR A 564 -15.24 22.29 -3.09
CA THR A 564 -14.13 22.57 -4.01
C THR A 564 -13.64 24.01 -3.82
N LEU A 565 -14.55 24.99 -3.71
CA LEU A 565 -14.21 26.38 -3.46
C LEU A 565 -13.40 26.53 -2.15
N ILE A 566 -13.82 25.86 -1.08
CA ILE A 566 -13.12 25.84 0.21
C ILE A 566 -11.73 25.19 0.11
N ASN A 567 -11.63 24.09 -0.61
CA ASN A 567 -10.36 23.40 -0.84
C ASN A 567 -9.36 24.28 -1.60
N LEU A 568 -9.82 25.12 -2.50
CA LEU A 568 -8.99 26.08 -3.23
C LEU A 568 -8.56 27.26 -2.36
N ILE A 569 -9.43 27.82 -1.49
CA ILE A 569 -9.07 28.87 -0.53
C ILE A 569 -7.96 28.40 0.42
N THR A 570 -8.07 27.15 0.89
CA THR A 570 -7.06 26.54 1.77
C THR A 570 -5.78 26.09 1.02
N ARG A 571 -5.80 26.24 -0.29
CA ARG A 571 -4.76 25.78 -1.20
C ARG A 571 -4.41 24.28 -0.94
N PHE A 572 -5.47 23.45 -0.85
CA PHE A 572 -5.32 22.00 -0.93
C PHE A 572 -5.14 21.53 -2.37
N TYR A 573 -5.57 22.37 -3.32
CA TYR A 573 -5.38 22.24 -4.75
C TYR A 573 -5.05 23.62 -5.33
N ASP A 574 -4.28 23.67 -6.41
CA ASP A 574 -4.08 24.88 -7.20
C ASP A 574 -5.09 24.92 -8.35
N VAL A 575 -5.48 26.10 -8.78
CA VAL A 575 -6.45 26.30 -9.87
C VAL A 575 -5.89 25.88 -11.22
N ASN A 576 -6.73 25.35 -12.11
CA ASN A 576 -6.34 25.01 -13.48
C ASN A 576 -6.32 26.26 -14.39
N GLY A 577 -7.26 27.19 -14.18
CA GLY A 577 -7.37 28.47 -14.86
C GLY A 577 -7.70 29.60 -13.89
N GLY A 578 -7.41 30.83 -14.27
CA GLY A 578 -7.64 31.99 -13.42
C GLY A 578 -6.69 32.12 -12.21
N GLN A 579 -7.12 32.88 -11.22
CA GLN A 579 -6.35 33.14 -10.01
C GLN A 579 -7.23 33.44 -8.78
N ILE A 580 -6.70 33.12 -7.60
CA ILE A 580 -7.32 33.48 -6.31
C ILE A 580 -6.37 34.44 -5.62
N LEU A 581 -6.86 35.65 -5.30
CA LEU A 581 -6.08 36.67 -4.65
C LEU A 581 -6.48 36.79 -3.19
N LEU A 582 -5.48 36.89 -2.32
CA LEU A 582 -5.60 37.23 -0.91
C LEU A 582 -4.92 38.59 -0.68
N ASP A 583 -5.69 39.59 -0.27
CA ASP A 583 -5.22 40.97 -0.11
C ASP A 583 -4.48 41.47 -1.38
N GLY A 584 -5.00 41.15 -2.58
CA GLY A 584 -4.45 41.52 -3.88
C GLY A 584 -3.26 40.69 -4.36
N ARG A 585 -2.84 39.65 -3.64
CA ARG A 585 -1.75 38.75 -4.01
C ARG A 585 -2.25 37.36 -4.34
N ASP A 586 -1.73 36.74 -5.40
CA ASP A 586 -2.08 35.36 -5.73
C ASP A 586 -1.63 34.40 -4.59
N ILE A 587 -2.55 33.54 -4.15
CA ILE A 587 -2.26 32.56 -3.08
C ILE A 587 -1.11 31.59 -3.43
N ARG A 588 -0.80 31.42 -4.73
CA ARG A 588 0.32 30.61 -5.21
C ARG A 588 1.69 31.26 -4.94
N ASP A 589 1.74 32.56 -4.70
CA ASP A 589 2.96 33.32 -4.38
C ASP A 589 3.17 33.50 -2.86
N ILE A 590 2.21 33.03 -2.07
CA ILE A 590 2.26 33.04 -0.60
C ILE A 590 2.74 31.67 -0.12
N SER A 591 3.63 31.62 0.90
CA SER A 591 4.02 30.32 1.46
C SER A 591 2.82 29.62 2.08
N ILE A 592 2.70 28.31 1.85
CA ILE A 592 1.58 27.48 2.30
C ILE A 592 1.42 27.58 3.82
N GLN A 593 2.53 27.56 4.56
CA GLN A 593 2.51 27.68 6.01
C GLN A 593 1.95 29.04 6.44
N SER A 594 2.36 30.14 5.79
CA SER A 594 1.88 31.48 6.08
C SER A 594 0.40 31.62 5.75
N LEU A 595 -0.05 31.17 4.57
CA LEU A 595 -1.47 31.18 4.17
C LEU A 595 -2.32 30.44 5.21
N ARG A 596 -1.98 29.18 5.51
CA ARG A 596 -2.76 28.33 6.41
C ARG A 596 -2.69 28.77 7.86
N SER A 597 -1.68 29.53 8.28
CA SER A 597 -1.62 30.12 9.63
C SER A 597 -2.77 31.10 9.90
N HIS A 598 -3.23 31.81 8.84
CA HIS A 598 -4.30 32.78 8.90
C HIS A 598 -5.69 32.22 8.62
N ILE A 599 -5.81 30.93 8.25
CA ILE A 599 -7.10 30.27 7.97
C ILE A 599 -7.47 29.33 9.12
N GLY A 600 -8.67 29.48 9.67
CA GLY A 600 -9.28 28.55 10.63
C GLY A 600 -10.37 27.73 9.95
N VAL A 601 -10.50 26.46 10.33
CA VAL A 601 -11.54 25.59 9.76
C VAL A 601 -12.30 24.89 10.88
N VAL A 602 -13.62 24.92 10.82
CA VAL A 602 -14.51 24.12 11.66
C VAL A 602 -15.25 23.17 10.72
N LEU A 603 -14.91 21.86 10.79
CA LEU A 603 -15.46 20.84 9.90
C LEU A 603 -16.81 20.33 10.39
N GLN A 604 -17.61 19.79 9.48
CA GLN A 604 -18.89 19.13 9.72
C GLN A 604 -18.75 17.97 10.73
N GLU A 605 -17.77 17.10 10.52
CA GLU A 605 -17.37 16.07 11.47
C GLU A 605 -16.04 16.46 12.12
N PRO A 606 -16.05 16.97 13.37
CA PRO A 606 -14.84 17.41 14.03
C PRO A 606 -13.93 16.23 14.36
N PHE A 607 -12.71 16.31 13.90
CA PHE A 607 -11.68 15.32 14.17
C PHE A 607 -10.86 15.71 15.42
N LEU A 608 -10.87 14.84 16.41
CA LEU A 608 -10.01 14.97 17.61
C LEU A 608 -8.91 13.91 17.57
N PHE A 609 -7.70 14.34 17.82
CA PHE A 609 -6.56 13.43 17.96
C PHE A 609 -6.63 12.69 19.31
N LYS A 610 -6.08 11.48 19.34
CA LYS A 610 -5.89 10.76 20.60
C LYS A 610 -4.93 11.56 21.50
N GLY A 611 -5.44 12.10 22.56
CA GLY A 611 -4.73 12.97 23.50
C GLY A 611 -5.71 13.61 24.47
N SER A 612 -5.24 14.54 25.30
CA SER A 612 -6.07 15.27 26.25
C SER A 612 -6.95 16.32 25.53
N VAL A 613 -7.97 16.82 26.25
CA VAL A 613 -8.78 17.95 25.79
C VAL A 613 -7.90 19.19 25.56
N ALA A 614 -6.98 19.46 26.51
CA ALA A 614 -6.04 20.58 26.39
C ALA A 614 -5.17 20.50 25.16
N GLU A 615 -4.57 19.33 24.85
CA GLU A 615 -3.78 19.08 23.67
C GLU A 615 -4.60 19.27 22.37
N ASN A 616 -5.85 18.86 22.36
CA ASN A 616 -6.73 19.04 21.23
C ASN A 616 -7.09 20.51 20.97
N ILE A 617 -7.35 21.30 22.02
CA ILE A 617 -7.60 22.74 21.89
C ILE A 617 -6.34 23.47 21.45
N SER A 618 -5.19 23.17 22.07
CA SER A 618 -3.90 23.82 21.78
C SER A 618 -3.24 23.33 20.47
N TYR A 619 -3.82 22.36 19.76
CA TYR A 619 -3.25 21.80 18.54
C TYR A 619 -2.87 22.84 17.49
N SER A 620 -3.67 23.91 17.35
CA SER A 620 -3.39 25.01 16.41
C SER A 620 -2.31 25.98 16.91
N ARG A 621 -2.02 26.01 18.23
CA ARG A 621 -1.01 26.84 18.89
C ARG A 621 -0.41 26.07 20.07
N PRO A 622 0.57 25.16 19.82
CA PRO A 622 1.10 24.24 20.85
C PRO A 622 1.73 24.94 22.07
N ASN A 623 2.21 26.18 21.90
CA ASN A 623 2.83 26.98 22.95
C ASN A 623 1.82 27.88 23.70
N ALA A 624 0.51 27.66 23.53
CA ALA A 624 -0.51 28.43 24.25
C ALA A 624 -0.44 28.16 25.74
N LEU A 625 -0.58 29.23 26.53
CA LEU A 625 -0.59 29.12 27.99
C LEU A 625 -1.92 28.49 28.46
N PRO A 626 -1.94 27.77 29.60
CA PRO A 626 -3.15 27.14 30.11
C PRO A 626 -4.36 28.07 30.25
N HIS A 627 -4.15 29.32 30.67
CA HIS A 627 -5.22 30.30 30.77
C HIS A 627 -5.81 30.72 29.43
N GLU A 628 -5.02 30.70 28.33
CA GLU A 628 -5.50 30.97 26.99
C GLU A 628 -6.36 29.82 26.46
N VAL A 629 -5.97 28.57 26.76
CA VAL A 629 -6.73 27.35 26.43
C VAL A 629 -8.08 27.39 27.16
N ILE A 630 -8.09 27.74 28.47
CA ILE A 630 -9.31 27.87 29.25
C ILE A 630 -10.20 29.01 28.72
N SER A 631 -9.61 30.13 28.37
CA SER A 631 -10.35 31.27 27.79
C SER A 631 -11.01 30.90 26.44
N ALA A 632 -10.30 30.19 25.57
CA ALA A 632 -10.84 29.68 24.32
C ALA A 632 -11.96 28.66 24.54
N ALA A 633 -11.82 27.78 25.54
CA ALA A 633 -12.84 26.81 25.91
C ALA A 633 -14.11 27.50 26.46
N LYS A 634 -13.98 28.55 27.28
CA LYS A 634 -15.10 29.36 27.77
C LYS A 634 -15.81 30.07 26.62
N ALA A 635 -15.06 30.67 25.70
CA ALA A 635 -15.63 31.34 24.53
C ALA A 635 -16.37 30.35 23.59
N ALA A 636 -15.96 29.08 23.58
CA ALA A 636 -16.61 28.01 22.84
C ALA A 636 -17.75 27.30 23.59
N ASN A 637 -18.18 27.80 24.77
CA ASN A 637 -19.11 27.12 25.66
C ASN A 637 -18.71 25.67 26.01
N ALA A 638 -17.37 25.39 26.06
CA ALA A 638 -16.82 24.05 26.31
C ALA A 638 -16.34 23.87 27.76
N HIS A 639 -16.03 24.94 28.46
CA HIS A 639 -15.44 24.89 29.81
C HIS A 639 -16.28 24.09 30.79
N ASP A 640 -17.60 24.34 30.85
CA ASP A 640 -18.49 23.80 31.86
C ASP A 640 -18.58 22.27 31.82
N PHE A 641 -18.60 21.66 30.63
CA PHE A 641 -18.58 20.21 30.54
C PHE A 641 -17.17 19.63 30.73
N ILE A 642 -16.12 20.36 30.30
CA ILE A 642 -14.73 19.88 30.46
C ILE A 642 -14.39 19.73 31.96
N VAL A 643 -14.79 20.67 32.81
CA VAL A 643 -14.51 20.58 34.23
C VAL A 643 -15.33 19.50 34.95
N GLN A 644 -16.38 18.97 34.31
CA GLN A 644 -17.15 17.84 34.84
C GLN A 644 -16.50 16.49 34.53
N PHE A 645 -15.54 16.44 33.62
CA PHE A 645 -14.78 15.22 33.40
C PHE A 645 -13.87 14.89 34.58
N PRO A 646 -13.61 13.61 34.88
CA PRO A 646 -12.80 13.22 36.05
C PRO A 646 -11.42 13.90 36.10
N ASP A 647 -10.77 14.06 34.93
CA ASP A 647 -9.45 14.66 34.81
C ASP A 647 -9.51 16.07 34.20
N GLY A 648 -10.71 16.68 34.06
CA GLY A 648 -10.89 18.01 33.48
C GLY A 648 -10.25 18.15 32.10
N TYR A 649 -9.36 19.13 31.94
CA TYR A 649 -8.64 19.39 30.67
C TYR A 649 -7.63 18.31 30.29
N ASP A 650 -7.18 17.49 31.26
CA ASP A 650 -6.25 16.37 31.02
C ASP A 650 -6.97 15.08 30.58
N THR A 651 -8.31 15.11 30.56
CA THR A 651 -9.13 13.98 30.12
C THR A 651 -8.79 13.56 28.68
N VAL A 652 -8.45 12.28 28.49
CA VAL A 652 -8.13 11.71 27.18
C VAL A 652 -9.39 11.41 26.39
N VAL A 653 -9.58 12.08 25.26
CA VAL A 653 -10.79 12.01 24.43
C VAL A 653 -10.97 10.71 23.62
N GLY A 654 -9.95 9.83 23.61
CA GLY A 654 -9.97 8.59 22.84
C GLY A 654 -9.64 8.79 21.36
N GLU A 655 -9.65 7.68 20.62
CA GLU A 655 -9.41 7.72 19.18
C GLU A 655 -10.59 8.39 18.45
N ARG A 656 -10.30 9.41 17.64
CA ARG A 656 -11.32 10.24 16.94
C ARG A 656 -12.38 10.84 17.89
N GLY A 657 -12.06 11.01 19.16
CA GLY A 657 -13.00 11.56 20.13
C GLY A 657 -14.17 10.64 20.50
N THR A 658 -13.96 9.32 20.50
CA THR A 658 -15.02 8.33 20.81
C THR A 658 -15.57 8.40 22.23
N ARG A 659 -14.86 9.08 23.15
CA ARG A 659 -15.25 9.21 24.56
C ARG A 659 -16.04 10.48 24.86
N VAL A 660 -16.28 11.33 23.86
CA VAL A 660 -17.03 12.58 23.99
C VAL A 660 -18.20 12.59 23.02
N SER A 661 -19.28 13.26 23.38
CA SER A 661 -20.49 13.40 22.53
C SER A 661 -20.19 14.21 21.26
N GLY A 662 -21.11 14.18 20.29
CA GLY A 662 -21.00 14.96 19.05
C GLY A 662 -20.89 16.46 19.31
N GLY A 663 -21.74 16.99 20.20
CA GLY A 663 -21.74 18.41 20.54
C GLY A 663 -20.53 18.86 21.36
N GLU A 664 -19.98 17.98 22.22
CA GLU A 664 -18.73 18.24 22.93
C GLU A 664 -17.55 18.28 21.98
N ARG A 665 -17.46 17.31 21.04
CA ARG A 665 -16.42 17.32 19.97
C ARG A 665 -16.46 18.62 19.19
N GLN A 666 -17.65 19.07 18.80
CA GLN A 666 -17.83 20.30 18.03
C GLN A 666 -17.34 21.52 18.82
N ARG A 667 -17.72 21.66 20.09
CA ARG A 667 -17.28 22.78 20.94
C ARG A 667 -15.77 22.77 21.21
N ILE A 668 -15.14 21.60 21.35
CA ILE A 668 -13.67 21.47 21.42
C ILE A 668 -13.03 21.95 20.09
N SER A 669 -13.61 21.59 18.96
CA SER A 669 -13.13 22.05 17.64
C SER A 669 -13.28 23.55 17.45
N ILE A 670 -14.38 24.14 17.92
CA ILE A 670 -14.59 25.59 17.94
C ILE A 670 -13.57 26.28 18.87
N ALA A 671 -13.30 25.73 20.05
CA ALA A 671 -12.27 26.24 20.96
C ALA A 671 -10.87 26.23 20.30
N ARG A 672 -10.54 25.18 19.52
CA ARG A 672 -9.31 25.12 18.71
C ARG A 672 -9.24 26.27 17.69
N ALA A 673 -10.34 26.58 17.02
CA ALA A 673 -10.43 27.68 16.06
C ALA A 673 -10.35 29.05 16.73
N ILE A 674 -10.98 29.24 17.88
CA ILE A 674 -10.90 30.46 18.69
C ILE A 674 -9.48 30.73 19.14
N LEU A 675 -8.80 29.71 19.69
CA LEU A 675 -7.40 29.81 20.17
C LEU A 675 -6.44 30.18 19.03
N LYS A 676 -6.69 29.71 17.83
CA LYS A 676 -5.92 30.05 16.62
C LYS A 676 -6.02 31.51 16.25
N ASN A 677 -7.20 32.12 16.46
CA ASN A 677 -7.53 33.51 16.12
C ASN A 677 -7.25 33.87 14.64
N PRO A 678 -7.83 33.15 13.67
CA PRO A 678 -7.57 33.34 12.25
C PRO A 678 -8.27 34.59 11.70
N SER A 679 -7.71 35.21 10.63
CA SER A 679 -8.37 36.30 9.89
C SER A 679 -9.44 35.78 8.91
N ILE A 680 -9.27 34.55 8.43
CA ILE A 680 -10.22 33.88 7.55
C ILE A 680 -10.73 32.64 8.23
N LEU A 681 -12.06 32.46 8.24
CA LEU A 681 -12.73 31.33 8.87
C LEU A 681 -13.57 30.55 7.86
N ILE A 682 -13.44 29.25 7.88
CA ILE A 682 -14.23 28.33 7.09
C ILE A 682 -15.12 27.52 8.04
N LEU A 683 -16.43 27.56 7.80
CA LEU A 683 -17.43 26.81 8.55
C LEU A 683 -18.11 25.81 7.61
N ASP A 684 -17.97 24.53 7.91
CA ASP A 684 -18.63 23.45 7.19
C ASP A 684 -19.67 22.81 8.11
N GLU A 685 -20.95 23.14 7.91
CA GLU A 685 -22.15 22.62 8.58
C GLU A 685 -21.98 22.14 10.06
N ALA A 686 -21.70 23.05 10.97
CA ALA A 686 -21.26 22.75 12.33
C ALA A 686 -22.33 22.15 13.29
N THR A 687 -23.57 21.83 12.88
CA THR A 687 -24.69 21.54 13.80
C THR A 687 -25.56 20.32 13.44
N SER A 688 -25.14 19.42 12.54
CA SER A 688 -25.88 18.20 12.24
C SER A 688 -25.79 17.18 13.38
N SER A 689 -26.93 16.68 13.89
CA SER A 689 -27.05 15.57 14.86
C SER A 689 -26.83 15.91 16.34
N VAL A 690 -27.23 17.11 16.79
CA VAL A 690 -27.14 17.53 18.21
C VAL A 690 -28.54 17.91 18.75
N ASP A 691 -28.73 17.75 20.05
CA ASP A 691 -29.96 18.23 20.72
C ASP A 691 -30.05 19.75 20.70
N THR A 692 -31.27 20.28 20.82
CA THR A 692 -31.59 21.72 20.66
C THR A 692 -30.83 22.62 21.65
N GLU A 693 -30.63 22.19 22.88
CA GLU A 693 -29.88 22.98 23.89
C GLU A 693 -28.39 23.08 23.53
N THR A 694 -27.79 21.95 23.15
CA THR A 694 -26.39 21.92 22.70
C THR A 694 -26.20 22.68 21.39
N GLU A 695 -27.18 22.62 20.48
CA GLU A 695 -27.16 23.41 19.25
C GLU A 695 -27.13 24.92 19.53
N SER A 696 -27.96 25.40 20.48
CA SER A 696 -27.95 26.81 20.89
C SER A 696 -26.58 27.24 21.43
N LYS A 697 -25.94 26.41 22.26
CA LYS A 697 -24.58 26.69 22.79
C LYS A 697 -23.51 26.70 21.70
N ILE A 698 -23.63 25.83 20.69
CA ILE A 698 -22.74 25.80 19.53
C ILE A 698 -22.94 27.06 18.68
N GLN A 699 -24.20 27.46 18.43
CA GLN A 699 -24.52 28.65 17.66
C GLN A 699 -23.95 29.91 18.30
N GLU A 700 -24.15 30.10 19.63
CA GLU A 700 -23.58 31.21 20.37
C GLU A 700 -22.03 31.24 20.30
N ALA A 701 -21.36 30.08 20.36
CA ALA A 701 -19.93 29.99 20.21
C ALA A 701 -19.46 30.36 18.79
N LEU A 702 -20.23 29.96 17.76
CA LEU A 702 -19.95 30.33 16.37
C LEU A 702 -20.15 31.82 16.12
N GLU A 703 -21.19 32.45 16.69
CA GLU A 703 -21.43 33.89 16.59
C GLU A 703 -20.26 34.70 17.17
N ARG A 704 -19.70 34.27 18.29
CA ARG A 704 -18.47 34.87 18.86
C ARG A 704 -17.25 34.65 17.96
N LEU A 705 -17.15 33.47 17.37
CA LEU A 705 -16.02 33.10 16.49
C LEU A 705 -16.04 33.89 15.17
N VAL A 706 -17.19 34.22 14.64
CA VAL A 706 -17.35 34.93 13.35
C VAL A 706 -16.97 36.41 13.42
N GLN A 707 -17.12 37.07 14.58
CA GLN A 707 -16.96 38.51 14.75
C GLN A 707 -15.57 39.01 14.27
N GLY A 708 -15.57 39.99 13.37
CA GLY A 708 -14.37 40.64 12.86
C GLY A 708 -13.50 39.82 11.89
N ARG A 709 -14.02 38.70 11.37
CA ARG A 709 -13.31 37.82 10.46
C ARG A 709 -14.02 37.69 9.11
N THR A 710 -13.25 37.41 8.06
CA THR A 710 -13.81 37.01 6.78
C THR A 710 -14.23 35.54 6.85
N VAL A 711 -15.51 35.24 6.56
CA VAL A 711 -16.09 33.93 6.81
C VAL A 711 -16.69 33.33 5.56
N PHE A 712 -16.36 32.07 5.29
CA PHE A 712 -17.02 31.23 4.29
C PHE A 712 -17.78 30.12 5.01
N ALA A 713 -19.10 30.13 4.94
CA ALA A 713 -19.95 29.14 5.59
C ALA A 713 -20.66 28.28 4.54
N ILE A 714 -20.37 26.96 4.52
CA ILE A 714 -21.25 26.02 3.79
C ILE A 714 -22.50 25.85 4.64
N ALA A 715 -23.61 26.28 4.10
CA ALA A 715 -24.85 26.28 4.85
C ALA A 715 -25.84 25.26 4.29
N HIS A 716 -26.22 24.32 5.13
CA HIS A 716 -27.37 23.42 4.92
C HIS A 716 -28.57 23.79 5.77
N ARG A 717 -28.46 24.86 6.59
CA ARG A 717 -29.55 25.38 7.42
C ARG A 717 -29.86 26.84 7.09
N LEU A 718 -31.17 27.17 7.04
CA LEU A 718 -31.66 28.51 6.74
C LEU A 718 -31.14 29.57 7.73
N SER A 719 -30.96 29.18 9.02
CA SER A 719 -30.44 30.08 10.04
C SER A 719 -29.05 30.60 9.69
N THR A 720 -28.14 29.73 9.24
CA THR A 720 -26.76 30.12 8.88
C THR A 720 -26.78 31.02 7.61
N LEU A 721 -27.64 30.73 6.65
CA LEU A 721 -27.82 31.53 5.42
C LEU A 721 -28.33 32.92 5.72
N LYS A 722 -29.29 33.06 6.66
CA LYS A 722 -29.92 34.32 7.03
C LYS A 722 -28.97 35.31 7.71
N TYR A 723 -27.95 34.81 8.45
CA TYR A 723 -26.97 35.66 9.11
C TYR A 723 -25.76 36.03 8.21
N SER A 724 -25.68 35.48 6.99
CA SER A 724 -24.63 35.85 6.04
C SER A 724 -24.85 37.22 5.43
N ASN A 725 -23.78 37.99 5.25
CA ASN A 725 -23.85 39.29 4.59
C ASN A 725 -24.33 39.16 3.13
N ARG A 726 -23.75 38.20 2.41
CA ARG A 726 -24.16 37.80 1.08
C ARG A 726 -24.13 36.28 0.94
N LEU A 727 -24.85 35.79 -0.02
CA LEU A 727 -24.99 34.39 -0.37
C LEU A 727 -24.46 34.17 -1.79
N LEU A 728 -23.73 33.09 -1.97
CA LEU A 728 -23.23 32.64 -3.26
C LEU A 728 -23.87 31.28 -3.55
N ILE A 729 -24.69 31.24 -4.57
CA ILE A 729 -25.44 30.06 -4.98
C ILE A 729 -24.66 29.42 -6.15
N LEU A 730 -24.18 28.21 -5.92
CA LEU A 730 -23.49 27.43 -6.93
C LEU A 730 -24.41 26.37 -7.51
N ASP A 731 -24.39 26.23 -8.83
CA ASP A 731 -24.97 25.08 -9.52
C ASP A 731 -24.06 24.65 -10.67
N HIS A 732 -23.82 23.32 -10.77
CA HIS A 732 -22.94 22.74 -11.78
C HIS A 732 -21.59 23.46 -11.96
N GLY A 733 -20.98 23.93 -10.85
CA GLY A 733 -19.68 24.60 -10.86
C GLY A 733 -19.68 26.07 -11.24
N LYS A 734 -20.85 26.67 -11.45
CA LYS A 734 -21.02 28.10 -11.79
C LYS A 734 -21.72 28.86 -10.68
N ILE A 735 -21.51 30.16 -10.65
CA ILE A 735 -22.29 31.08 -9.80
C ILE A 735 -23.57 31.43 -10.55
N GLU A 736 -24.70 30.96 -10.05
CA GLU A 736 -26.00 31.28 -10.61
C GLU A 736 -26.58 32.50 -9.97
N GLU A 737 -26.43 32.66 -8.65
CA GLU A 737 -26.97 33.79 -7.91
C GLU A 737 -25.96 34.31 -6.90
N PHE A 738 -25.84 35.63 -6.72
CA PHE A 738 -24.97 36.26 -5.73
C PHE A 738 -25.58 37.55 -5.23
N GLY A 739 -25.95 37.63 -3.93
CA GLY A 739 -26.60 38.77 -3.33
C GLY A 739 -26.95 38.59 -1.87
N THR A 740 -27.68 39.48 -1.27
CA THR A 740 -28.21 39.39 0.07
C THR A 740 -29.37 38.39 0.17
N HIS A 741 -29.73 37.95 1.37
CA HIS A 741 -30.89 37.08 1.60
C HIS A 741 -32.19 37.62 0.96
N ASP A 742 -32.47 38.89 1.19
CA ASP A 742 -33.71 39.50 0.72
C ASP A 742 -33.74 39.69 -0.81
N GLU A 743 -32.60 40.07 -1.39
CA GLU A 743 -32.43 40.18 -2.86
C GLU A 743 -32.67 38.84 -3.55
N LEU A 744 -32.07 37.77 -3.06
CA LEU A 744 -32.20 36.45 -3.67
C LEU A 744 -33.57 35.81 -3.47
N LEU A 745 -34.25 36.11 -2.36
CA LEU A 745 -35.63 35.69 -2.18
C LEU A 745 -36.56 36.40 -3.17
N ALA A 746 -36.30 37.68 -3.45
CA ALA A 746 -37.11 38.47 -4.39
C ALA A 746 -36.89 38.03 -5.85
N MET A 747 -35.78 37.40 -6.19
CA MET A 747 -35.47 36.86 -7.53
C MET A 747 -36.27 35.59 -7.87
N ASP A 748 -36.87 34.93 -6.88
CA ASP A 748 -37.63 33.66 -7.02
C ASP A 748 -36.85 32.57 -7.79
N GLY A 749 -35.56 32.52 -7.57
CA GLY A 749 -34.60 31.61 -8.23
C GLY A 749 -34.30 30.32 -7.44
N ILE A 750 -33.12 29.78 -7.64
CA ILE A 750 -32.66 28.54 -6.98
C ILE A 750 -32.66 28.70 -5.46
N TYR A 751 -32.23 29.87 -4.95
CA TYR A 751 -32.20 30.15 -3.51
C TYR A 751 -33.61 30.18 -2.90
N ALA A 752 -34.55 30.84 -3.53
CA ALA A 752 -35.95 30.91 -3.08
C ALA A 752 -36.54 29.48 -3.00
N GLY A 753 -36.32 28.65 -4.02
CA GLY A 753 -36.74 27.24 -4.03
C GLY A 753 -36.11 26.40 -2.92
N LEU A 754 -34.82 26.62 -2.58
CA LEU A 754 -34.18 25.97 -1.45
C LEU A 754 -34.78 26.38 -0.11
N CYS A 755 -35.07 27.66 0.08
CA CYS A 755 -35.73 28.19 1.26
C CYS A 755 -37.13 27.63 1.46
N GLN A 756 -37.93 27.56 0.40
CA GLN A 756 -39.29 27.00 0.46
C GLN A 756 -39.24 25.51 0.89
N LYS A 757 -38.43 24.70 0.27
CA LYS A 757 -38.27 23.27 0.63
C LYS A 757 -37.81 23.08 2.08
N GLN A 758 -36.89 23.89 2.59
CA GLN A 758 -36.46 23.80 3.99
C GLN A 758 -37.56 24.23 4.97
N THR A 759 -38.38 25.24 4.62
CA THR A 759 -39.50 25.67 5.44
C THR A 759 -40.55 24.58 5.52
N GLU A 760 -40.91 23.93 4.42
CA GLU A 760 -41.81 22.78 4.36
C GLU A 760 -41.31 21.63 5.25
N LEU A 761 -40.01 21.27 5.14
CA LEU A 761 -39.39 20.21 5.98
C LEU A 761 -39.39 20.58 7.46
N SER A 762 -39.20 21.84 7.83
CA SER A 762 -39.26 22.29 9.21
C SER A 762 -40.66 22.22 9.81
N GLN A 763 -41.68 22.51 9.01
CA GLN A 763 -43.10 22.38 9.41
C GLN A 763 -43.48 20.90 9.61
N ILE A 764 -43.02 19.99 8.75
CA ILE A 764 -43.25 18.54 8.89
C ILE A 764 -42.58 17.98 10.16
N ARG A 765 -41.42 18.52 10.57
CA ARG A 765 -40.72 18.11 11.81
C ARG A 765 -41.34 18.68 13.09
N ALA A 766 -42.16 19.72 12.99
CA ALA A 766 -42.81 20.33 14.12
C ALA A 766 -44.19 19.69 14.44
N VAL A 767 -44.70 18.84 13.56
CA VAL A 767 -45.86 17.93 13.74
C VAL A 767 -45.37 16.55 14.18
#